data_c5420c96ee179113b821f3d6061e35c7
#
_entry.id   c5420c96ee179113b821f3d6061e35c7
#
_cell.length_a   1.000
_cell.length_b   1.000
_cell.length_c   1.000
_cell.angle_alpha   90.00
_cell.angle_beta   90.00
_cell.angle_gamma   90.00
#
_symmetry.space_group_name_H-M   'P 1'
#
loop_
_entity.id
_entity.type
_entity.pdbx_description
1 polymer ?
#
loop_
_entity_poly.entity_id
_entity_poly.type
_entity_poly.pdbx_seq_one_letter_code
_entity_poly.pdbx_strand_id
1 'polypeptide(L)'
;KMNKINDRDLTELSGYWVYQDINTNKEIKVNGKRFMQVDSYNDDKNRNLNGAADIKIYELLDDKSKPTGQQTIVYQGTSNEAINPKNPLRSKNIGDDWIQNIKLMNDSNMSTQYLNQADEFSNQYKKKIEDANKLSKSEFLRKYNTNPKNYKHKSIVADGGNSEGGAGAKYHGAKHQNENIVASNPAMLPYASWEQYKNSKFKNMISFHSTNDLLSWLQDSFAKEMPGKRINIRDGVPTLNGLIDSHLGFKREFNSKTNEYKDIPVHKIESVKDTEIKNGKEVKKVININLDMDGRIPINVWTGDSIARSGKGGNIKLDIEKLGDLYQLVTGETSIMLQECVTFLNESFNISQSENSYFGDRKHKLKQKFKNVIEIDVLENMSRDITSKKNELFESIDSFMDKIGPIAILVPALNLKPLKWGINKVDSQLQSGIERIHDSIDKILVKMFKNLDHDLQDGVTEEMMKHLKIVSENIVLIKNQNDIYGNQIADIKSIMSYQDATIMDGNLNINYNGQHMVSGKVNLSKYLSRKMTILKNHIDNAVEELSDYIQKVYNENFKELVRNINNTTEIIKGIIDGLNLLITMLYEKRIIDGLKESSIDRKQFENSIEELKINLTKWTDFLHDLKAASPILENHLDDIVRNMKPLIVNQIFEPSHYDDMFILNTQAHARLDQMAQQFEVVCNGLNENEGQAIQTMDQSASLIRSNLIQVKEQLEKLAVY
;
A
#
# COMPACT_ATOMS: atom_id res chain seq x y z
N LYS A 1 18.14 -1.38 -26.20
CA LYS A 1 17.87 -0.98 -24.82
C LYS A 1 17.60 0.50 -24.81
N MET A 2 16.41 0.90 -24.39
CA MET A 2 16.09 2.32 -24.26
C MET A 2 16.90 2.95 -23.12
N ASN A 3 17.83 3.83 -23.46
CA ASN A 3 18.69 4.56 -22.53
C ASN A 3 17.96 5.81 -21.99
N LYS A 4 16.75 5.64 -21.43
CA LYS A 4 16.06 6.70 -20.70
C LYS A 4 15.45 6.19 -19.41
N ILE A 5 15.32 7.08 -18.45
CA ILE A 5 14.61 6.83 -17.18
C ILE A 5 13.11 6.70 -17.48
N ASN A 6 12.48 5.64 -17.02
CA ASN A 6 11.05 5.40 -17.18
C ASN A 6 10.34 5.24 -15.82
N ASP A 7 9.02 5.08 -15.86
CA ASP A 7 8.20 5.00 -14.65
C ASP A 7 8.54 3.79 -13.78
N ARG A 8 8.91 2.65 -14.35
CA ARG A 8 9.37 1.48 -13.59
C ARG A 8 10.65 1.76 -12.83
N ASP A 9 11.61 2.44 -13.45
CA ASP A 9 12.86 2.81 -12.80
C ASP A 9 12.59 3.71 -11.58
N LEU A 10 11.72 4.72 -11.77
CA LEU A 10 11.32 5.63 -10.70
C LEU A 10 10.62 4.92 -9.56
N THR A 11 9.78 3.95 -9.86
CA THR A 11 9.06 3.17 -8.84
C THR A 11 10.02 2.30 -8.02
N GLU A 12 11.00 1.65 -8.64
CA GLU A 12 12.02 0.88 -7.92
C GLU A 12 12.96 1.79 -7.12
N LEU A 13 13.41 2.91 -7.70
CA LEU A 13 14.22 3.88 -6.99
C LEU A 13 13.51 4.44 -5.76
N SER A 14 12.23 4.77 -5.90
CA SER A 14 11.39 5.33 -4.82
C SER A 14 10.99 4.31 -3.78
N GLY A 15 10.72 3.06 -4.19
CA GLY A 15 10.22 2.01 -3.31
C GLY A 15 11.32 1.23 -2.59
N TYR A 16 12.55 1.24 -3.09
CA TYR A 16 13.65 0.47 -2.53
C TYR A 16 14.94 1.29 -2.36
N TRP A 17 15.52 1.76 -3.46
CA TRP A 17 16.88 2.30 -3.42
C TRP A 17 17.04 3.56 -2.59
N VAL A 18 16.02 4.41 -2.52
CA VAL A 18 16.07 5.64 -1.68
C VAL A 18 16.23 5.32 -0.19
N TYR A 19 15.77 4.14 0.25
CA TYR A 19 15.87 3.68 1.64
C TYR A 19 17.20 2.99 1.96
N GLN A 20 18.03 2.70 0.94
CA GLN A 20 19.29 2.01 1.14
C GLN A 20 20.41 3.02 1.41
N ASP A 21 21.28 2.67 2.36
CA ASP A 21 22.48 3.46 2.63
C ASP A 21 23.56 3.15 1.59
N ILE A 22 23.64 3.96 0.54
CA ILE A 22 24.55 3.80 -0.58
C ILE A 22 25.51 4.97 -0.62
N ASN A 23 26.80 4.68 -0.74
CA ASN A 23 27.79 5.71 -0.95
C ASN A 23 27.57 6.44 -2.28
N THR A 24 27.72 7.76 -2.28
CA THR A 24 27.73 8.58 -3.49
C THR A 24 28.73 8.01 -4.52
N ASN A 25 28.35 8.01 -5.79
CA ASN A 25 29.10 7.44 -6.92
C ASN A 25 29.16 5.90 -6.97
N LYS A 26 28.42 5.19 -6.13
CA LYS A 26 28.27 3.73 -6.29
C LYS A 26 27.25 3.39 -7.37
N GLU A 27 27.63 2.50 -8.28
CA GLU A 27 26.72 1.96 -9.30
C GLU A 27 25.71 0.99 -8.69
N ILE A 28 24.45 1.11 -9.10
CA ILE A 28 23.35 0.21 -8.76
C ILE A 28 22.64 -0.26 -10.03
N LYS A 29 21.94 -1.37 -9.93
CA LYS A 29 21.11 -1.90 -11.03
C LYS A 29 19.62 -1.72 -10.70
N VAL A 30 18.90 -1.08 -11.62
CA VAL A 30 17.47 -0.79 -11.53
C VAL A 30 16.83 -1.26 -12.83
N ASN A 31 15.94 -2.23 -12.78
CA ASN A 31 15.25 -2.79 -13.96
C ASN A 31 16.21 -3.14 -15.12
N GLY A 32 17.37 -3.67 -14.80
CA GLY A 32 18.40 -4.03 -15.78
C GLY A 32 19.20 -2.86 -16.35
N LYS A 33 18.93 -1.63 -15.95
CA LYS A 33 19.71 -0.42 -16.25
C LYS A 33 20.70 -0.11 -15.13
N ARG A 34 21.70 0.68 -15.44
CA ARG A 34 22.71 1.12 -14.48
C ARG A 34 22.44 2.54 -14.04
N PHE A 35 22.46 2.76 -12.74
CA PHE A 35 22.31 4.06 -12.13
C PHE A 35 23.42 4.32 -11.12
N MET A 36 23.60 5.57 -10.78
CA MET A 36 24.53 6.02 -9.75
C MET A 36 23.87 7.08 -8.88
N GLN A 37 23.97 6.95 -7.57
CA GLN A 37 23.60 8.04 -6.68
C GLN A 37 24.67 9.13 -6.76
N VAL A 38 24.26 10.32 -7.18
CA VAL A 38 25.21 11.44 -7.42
C VAL A 38 25.17 12.50 -6.33
N ASP A 39 24.05 12.62 -5.62
CA ASP A 39 23.90 13.57 -4.52
C ASP A 39 22.83 13.08 -3.53
N SER A 40 22.84 13.63 -2.35
CA SER A 40 21.82 13.39 -1.34
C SER A 40 21.63 14.59 -0.43
N TYR A 41 20.40 14.80 -0.02
CA TYR A 41 20.04 15.75 1.04
C TYR A 41 19.52 14.96 2.23
N ASN A 42 20.07 15.27 3.40
CA ASN A 42 19.64 14.68 4.66
C ASN A 42 19.63 15.79 5.72
N ASP A 43 18.50 16.04 6.33
CA ASP A 43 18.37 17.02 7.40
C ASP A 43 18.76 16.42 8.75
N ASP A 44 20.06 16.19 8.94
CA ASP A 44 20.62 15.62 10.17
C ASP A 44 20.32 16.44 11.43
N LYS A 45 20.01 17.73 11.28
CA LYS A 45 19.71 18.62 12.43
C LYS A 45 18.34 18.38 13.02
N ASN A 46 17.42 17.79 12.23
CA ASN A 46 16.02 17.57 12.61
C ASN A 46 15.62 16.09 12.67
N ARG A 47 16.57 15.15 12.66
CA ARG A 47 16.31 13.69 12.70
C ARG A 47 15.41 13.23 13.83
N ASN A 48 15.35 13.96 14.93
CA ASN A 48 14.46 13.67 16.07
C ASN A 48 13.08 14.32 15.96
N LEU A 49 12.83 15.10 14.92
CA LEU A 49 11.54 15.67 14.60
C LEU A 49 10.96 14.89 13.41
N ASN A 50 9.78 14.31 13.57
CA ASN A 50 9.05 13.59 12.53
C ASN A 50 8.73 14.50 11.33
N GLY A 51 9.68 14.85 10.49
CA GLY A 51 9.46 15.79 9.40
C GLY A 51 10.70 16.17 8.59
N ALA A 52 11.85 15.51 8.84
CA ALA A 52 13.05 15.75 8.05
C ALA A 52 12.93 15.10 6.67
N ALA A 53 13.21 15.87 5.61
CA ALA A 53 13.20 15.35 4.24
C ALA A 53 14.52 14.66 3.92
N ASP A 54 14.45 13.38 3.53
CA ASP A 54 15.58 12.65 2.93
C ASP A 54 15.35 12.54 1.43
N ILE A 55 16.32 13.04 0.65
CA ILE A 55 16.21 13.13 -0.81
C ILE A 55 17.50 12.63 -1.43
N LYS A 56 17.39 11.83 -2.48
CA LYS A 56 18.53 11.32 -3.23
C LYS A 56 18.40 11.65 -4.71
N ILE A 57 19.53 11.91 -5.34
CA ILE A 57 19.61 12.18 -6.77
C ILE A 57 20.30 10.99 -7.44
N TYR A 58 19.67 10.42 -8.43
CA TYR A 58 20.22 9.32 -9.22
C TYR A 58 20.43 9.75 -10.67
N GLU A 59 21.51 9.28 -11.26
CA GLU A 59 21.86 9.49 -12.66
C GLU A 59 21.89 8.17 -13.41
N LEU A 60 21.26 8.14 -14.57
CA LEU A 60 21.31 7.01 -15.49
C LEU A 60 22.69 6.92 -16.15
N LEU A 61 23.26 5.73 -16.17
CA LEU A 61 24.50 5.40 -16.84
C LEU A 61 24.22 4.64 -18.13
N ASP A 62 25.12 4.80 -19.12
CA ASP A 62 25.10 3.99 -20.34
C ASP A 62 25.63 2.56 -20.11
N ASP A 63 25.63 1.72 -21.13
CA ASP A 63 26.12 0.34 -21.05
C ASP A 63 27.64 0.25 -20.72
N LYS A 64 28.36 1.35 -20.84
CA LYS A 64 29.79 1.47 -20.49
C LYS A 64 30.01 2.18 -19.15
N SER A 65 28.96 2.25 -18.30
CA SER A 65 28.97 2.93 -17.00
C SER A 65 29.33 4.44 -17.07
N LYS A 66 29.06 5.09 -18.19
CA LYS A 66 29.28 6.54 -18.33
C LYS A 66 27.97 7.29 -18.03
N PRO A 67 28.03 8.43 -17.32
CA PRO A 67 26.89 9.28 -17.07
C PRO A 67 26.21 9.76 -18.35
N THR A 68 24.89 9.58 -18.44
CA THR A 68 24.10 10.05 -19.60
C THR A 68 23.65 11.50 -19.47
N GLY A 69 23.77 12.10 -18.30
CA GLY A 69 23.22 13.41 -17.97
C GLY A 69 21.75 13.39 -17.53
N GLN A 70 21.05 12.28 -17.66
CA GLN A 70 19.67 12.15 -17.19
C GLN A 70 19.67 11.84 -15.70
N GLN A 71 19.07 12.71 -14.92
CA GLN A 71 18.96 12.57 -13.47
C GLN A 71 17.52 12.59 -13.01
N THR A 72 17.27 12.02 -11.84
CA THR A 72 15.97 12.02 -11.15
C THR A 72 16.15 12.37 -9.69
N ILE A 73 15.21 13.15 -9.15
CA ILE A 73 15.11 13.46 -7.72
C ILE A 73 14.15 12.46 -7.09
N VAL A 74 14.59 11.77 -6.05
CA VAL A 74 13.79 10.76 -5.37
C VAL A 74 13.65 11.11 -3.90
N TYR A 75 12.41 11.31 -3.47
CA TYR A 75 12.05 11.62 -2.10
C TYR A 75 11.80 10.33 -1.32
N GLN A 76 12.47 10.19 -0.19
CA GLN A 76 12.24 9.08 0.72
C GLN A 76 10.95 9.31 1.51
N GLY A 77 10.17 8.26 1.71
CA GLY A 77 9.04 8.27 2.65
C GLY A 77 9.51 8.24 4.11
N THR A 78 8.58 8.05 5.03
CA THR A 78 8.85 7.99 6.47
C THR A 78 10.02 7.06 6.76
N SER A 79 11.00 7.53 7.53
CA SER A 79 12.21 6.78 7.84
C SER A 79 11.91 5.49 8.60
N ASN A 80 12.72 4.47 8.36
CA ASN A 80 12.61 3.13 8.94
C ASN A 80 12.65 3.07 10.48
N GLU A 81 12.89 4.17 11.19
CA GLU A 81 12.86 4.18 12.64
C GLU A 81 11.44 3.99 13.20
N ALA A 82 10.41 4.38 12.44
CA ALA A 82 9.02 4.04 12.77
C ALA A 82 8.73 2.55 12.58
N ILE A 83 9.51 1.85 11.76
CA ILE A 83 9.48 0.40 11.55
C ILE A 83 10.72 -0.21 12.23
N ASN A 84 11.01 0.19 13.48
CA ASN A 84 12.19 -0.30 14.19
C ASN A 84 11.96 -1.73 14.69
N PRO A 85 12.63 -2.73 14.10
CA PRO A 85 12.49 -4.12 14.49
C PRO A 85 13.14 -4.46 15.85
N LYS A 86 13.87 -3.54 16.46
CA LYS A 86 14.41 -3.73 17.81
C LYS A 86 13.34 -3.72 18.90
N ASN A 87 12.10 -3.37 18.56
CA ASN A 87 10.97 -3.47 19.48
C ASN A 87 9.90 -4.41 18.92
N PRO A 88 9.97 -5.74 19.20
CA PRO A 88 9.00 -6.72 18.71
C PRO A 88 7.58 -6.50 19.26
N LEU A 89 7.39 -5.68 20.29
CA LEU A 89 6.07 -5.26 20.78
C LEU A 89 5.42 -4.22 19.85
N ARG A 90 6.19 -3.45 19.12
CA ARG A 90 5.68 -2.55 18.07
C ARG A 90 5.27 -3.30 16.81
N SER A 91 5.87 -4.45 16.50
CA SER A 91 5.47 -5.27 15.35
C SER A 91 4.09 -5.92 15.50
N LYS A 92 3.54 -5.97 16.71
CA LYS A 92 2.14 -6.41 16.95
C LYS A 92 1.11 -5.30 16.74
N ASN A 93 1.54 -4.04 16.71
CA ASN A 93 0.69 -2.85 16.56
C ASN A 93 1.00 -2.09 15.26
N ILE A 94 1.40 -2.80 14.21
CA ILE A 94 1.72 -2.19 12.90
C ILE A 94 0.54 -1.36 12.38
N GLY A 95 -0.70 -1.79 12.65
CA GLY A 95 -1.90 -1.03 12.33
C GLY A 95 -1.99 0.32 13.05
N ASP A 96 -1.65 0.36 14.33
CA ASP A 96 -1.73 1.57 15.16
C ASP A 96 -0.68 2.60 14.77
N ASP A 97 0.55 2.16 14.51
CA ASP A 97 1.64 3.05 14.07
C ASP A 97 1.35 3.64 12.68
N TRP A 98 0.71 2.88 11.79
CA TRP A 98 0.28 3.36 10.47
C TRP A 98 -0.86 4.37 10.54
N ILE A 99 -1.86 4.13 11.39
CA ILE A 99 -2.96 5.07 11.62
C ILE A 99 -2.44 6.34 12.29
N GLN A 100 -1.50 6.23 13.22
CA GLN A 100 -0.83 7.39 13.81
C GLN A 100 -0.02 8.17 12.78
N ASN A 101 0.72 7.49 11.89
CA ASN A 101 1.45 8.15 10.81
C ASN A 101 0.50 8.85 9.82
N ILE A 102 -0.65 8.26 9.53
CA ILE A 102 -1.68 8.88 8.68
C ILE A 102 -2.29 10.11 9.36
N LYS A 103 -2.49 10.06 10.68
CA LYS A 103 -2.97 11.21 11.46
C LYS A 103 -1.93 12.31 11.58
N LEU A 104 -0.65 11.96 11.74
CA LEU A 104 0.48 12.91 11.71
C LEU A 104 0.61 13.57 10.33
N MET A 105 0.31 12.85 9.24
CA MET A 105 0.24 13.42 7.89
C MET A 105 -0.95 14.36 7.69
N ASN A 106 -2.02 14.21 8.47
CA ASN A 106 -3.14 15.14 8.51
C ASN A 106 -2.90 16.34 9.45
N ASP A 107 -1.89 16.29 10.31
CA ASP A 107 -1.51 17.43 11.14
C ASP A 107 -0.80 18.47 10.28
N SER A 108 -1.49 19.59 10.05
CA SER A 108 -1.16 20.61 9.07
C SER A 108 0.23 21.26 9.24
N ASN A 109 0.84 21.16 10.43
CA ASN A 109 2.09 21.87 10.72
C ASN A 109 3.35 21.04 10.37
N MET A 110 3.37 19.73 10.64
CA MET A 110 4.56 18.89 10.42
C MET A 110 4.70 18.44 8.97
N SER A 111 3.60 18.07 8.32
CA SER A 111 3.60 17.72 6.90
C SER A 111 3.97 18.92 6.02
N THR A 112 3.60 20.13 6.41
CA THR A 112 3.95 21.35 5.66
C THR A 112 5.44 21.64 5.70
N GLN A 113 6.14 21.38 6.80
CA GLN A 113 7.58 21.57 6.89
C GLN A 113 8.33 20.61 5.97
N TYR A 114 8.01 19.32 6.00
CA TYR A 114 8.57 18.32 5.08
C TYR A 114 8.33 18.70 3.61
N LEU A 115 7.09 19.02 3.26
CA LEU A 115 6.72 19.37 1.89
C LEU A 115 7.46 20.61 1.39
N ASN A 116 7.61 21.63 2.22
CA ASN A 116 8.35 22.85 1.87
C ASN A 116 9.84 22.59 1.71
N GLN A 117 10.46 21.79 2.57
CA GLN A 117 11.88 21.40 2.45
C GLN A 117 12.12 20.60 1.16
N ALA A 118 11.22 19.67 0.83
CA ALA A 118 11.29 18.88 -0.38
C ALA A 118 11.22 19.77 -1.64
N ASP A 119 10.28 20.71 -1.67
CA ASP A 119 10.12 21.66 -2.77
C ASP A 119 11.33 22.59 -2.89
N GLU A 120 11.80 23.14 -1.79
CA GLU A 120 12.95 24.05 -1.75
C GLU A 120 14.23 23.37 -2.26
N PHE A 121 14.53 22.17 -1.79
CA PHE A 121 15.68 21.40 -2.24
C PHE A 121 15.64 21.15 -3.75
N SER A 122 14.49 20.70 -4.26
CA SER A 122 14.35 20.42 -5.70
C SER A 122 14.55 21.64 -6.56
N ASN A 123 14.00 22.79 -6.15
CA ASN A 123 14.19 24.06 -6.82
C ASN A 123 15.65 24.50 -6.81
N GLN A 124 16.32 24.39 -5.68
CA GLN A 124 17.73 24.74 -5.54
C GLN A 124 18.62 23.83 -6.40
N TYR A 125 18.34 22.53 -6.43
CA TYR A 125 19.10 21.59 -7.26
C TYR A 125 18.93 21.86 -8.75
N LYS A 126 17.69 22.04 -9.22
CA LYS A 126 17.38 22.40 -10.61
C LYS A 126 18.05 23.73 -11.01
N LYS A 127 18.04 24.71 -10.13
CA LYS A 127 18.72 26.00 -10.35
C LYS A 127 20.24 25.85 -10.43
N LYS A 128 20.85 24.98 -9.65
CA LYS A 128 22.30 24.69 -9.79
C LYS A 128 22.63 24.12 -11.17
N ILE A 129 21.80 23.24 -11.71
CA ILE A 129 21.96 22.69 -13.07
C ILE A 129 21.86 23.81 -14.12
N GLU A 130 20.86 24.67 -14.01
CA GLU A 130 20.73 25.82 -14.94
C GLU A 130 21.90 26.76 -14.87
N ASP A 131 22.33 27.14 -13.68
CA ASP A 131 23.44 28.04 -13.45
C ASP A 131 24.78 27.43 -13.89
N ALA A 132 24.98 26.12 -13.75
CA ALA A 132 26.17 25.43 -14.25
C ALA A 132 26.28 25.49 -15.77
N ASN A 133 25.18 25.61 -16.50
CA ASN A 133 25.15 25.77 -17.94
C ASN A 133 25.23 27.23 -18.41
N LYS A 134 24.93 28.21 -17.53
CA LYS A 134 24.89 29.64 -17.87
C LYS A 134 26.09 30.43 -17.35
N LEU A 135 26.59 30.10 -16.16
CA LEU A 135 27.64 30.85 -15.49
C LEU A 135 29.05 30.35 -15.89
N SER A 136 30.02 31.20 -15.76
CA SER A 136 31.44 30.82 -15.84
C SER A 136 31.79 29.94 -14.61
N LYS A 137 32.85 29.15 -14.70
CA LYS A 137 33.32 28.30 -13.62
C LYS A 137 33.60 29.08 -12.32
N SER A 138 34.20 30.27 -12.45
CA SER A 138 34.51 31.12 -11.30
C SER A 138 33.28 31.70 -10.61
N GLU A 139 32.29 32.13 -11.39
CA GLU A 139 31.01 32.64 -10.87
C GLU A 139 30.22 31.54 -10.16
N PHE A 140 30.17 30.35 -10.75
CA PHE A 140 29.47 29.19 -10.17
C PHE A 140 30.13 28.75 -8.86
N LEU A 141 31.46 28.64 -8.83
CA LEU A 141 32.23 28.31 -7.62
C LEU A 141 31.99 29.34 -6.50
N ARG A 142 31.97 30.64 -6.84
CA ARG A 142 31.67 31.70 -5.86
C ARG A 142 30.27 31.60 -5.31
N LYS A 143 29.28 31.22 -6.13
CA LYS A 143 27.88 31.16 -5.75
C LYS A 143 27.56 29.92 -4.93
N TYR A 144 28.09 28.75 -5.30
CA TYR A 144 27.68 27.45 -4.75
C TYR A 144 28.76 26.70 -3.98
N ASN A 145 29.98 27.20 -3.97
CA ASN A 145 31.13 26.55 -3.34
C ASN A 145 31.33 25.07 -3.76
N THR A 146 30.98 24.74 -5.03
CA THR A 146 31.08 23.39 -5.58
C THR A 146 31.45 23.43 -7.07
N ASN A 147 31.93 22.32 -7.61
CA ASN A 147 32.39 22.24 -8.98
C ASN A 147 31.22 22.18 -9.98
N PRO A 148 31.09 23.09 -10.96
CA PRO A 148 30.02 23.07 -11.94
C PRO A 148 30.01 21.80 -12.81
N LYS A 149 31.12 21.07 -12.92
CA LYS A 149 31.23 19.83 -13.71
C LYS A 149 30.17 18.77 -13.26
N ASN A 150 29.81 18.76 -12.00
CA ASN A 150 28.84 17.81 -11.45
C ASN A 150 27.40 18.11 -11.90
N TYR A 151 27.14 19.34 -12.37
CA TYR A 151 25.80 19.82 -12.74
C TYR A 151 25.69 20.17 -14.23
N LYS A 152 26.84 20.39 -14.89
CA LYS A 152 26.90 20.83 -16.31
C LYS A 152 26.43 19.70 -17.23
N HIS A 153 25.57 20.04 -18.20
CA HIS A 153 24.96 19.11 -19.15
C HIS A 153 24.10 18.01 -18.47
N LYS A 154 23.56 18.32 -17.27
CA LYS A 154 22.60 17.47 -16.58
C LYS A 154 21.18 18.00 -16.77
N SER A 155 20.21 17.11 -16.68
CA SER A 155 18.77 17.44 -16.70
C SER A 155 18.01 16.56 -15.74
N ILE A 156 17.12 17.14 -14.94
CA ILE A 156 16.14 16.39 -14.16
C ILE A 156 15.00 16.00 -15.10
N VAL A 157 14.83 14.70 -15.32
CA VAL A 157 13.81 14.19 -16.25
C VAL A 157 12.50 13.88 -15.55
N ALA A 158 12.56 13.57 -14.26
CA ALA A 158 11.37 13.34 -13.41
C ALA A 158 11.75 13.41 -11.93
N ASP A 159 10.75 13.65 -11.11
CA ASP A 159 10.82 13.49 -9.64
C ASP A 159 9.97 12.28 -9.23
N GLY A 160 10.46 11.50 -8.25
CA GLY A 160 9.77 10.31 -7.77
C GLY A 160 9.72 10.23 -6.25
N GLY A 161 8.76 9.49 -5.73
CA GLY A 161 8.66 9.24 -4.29
C GLY A 161 7.64 8.18 -3.94
N ASN A 162 7.83 7.53 -2.81
CA ASN A 162 6.92 6.55 -2.25
C ASN A 162 6.38 7.03 -0.91
N SER A 163 5.14 6.73 -0.57
CA SER A 163 4.52 7.11 0.70
C SER A 163 4.56 8.65 0.93
N GLU A 164 5.10 9.10 2.04
CA GLU A 164 5.32 10.53 2.34
C GLU A 164 6.22 11.20 1.29
N GLY A 165 7.24 10.49 0.80
CA GLY A 165 8.07 10.94 -0.33
C GLY A 165 7.27 11.16 -1.61
N GLY A 166 6.26 10.32 -1.85
CA GLY A 166 5.28 10.51 -2.92
C GLY A 166 4.45 11.79 -2.75
N ALA A 167 4.05 12.10 -1.53
CA ALA A 167 3.39 13.37 -1.22
C ALA A 167 4.32 14.57 -1.48
N GLY A 168 5.60 14.49 -1.09
CA GLY A 168 6.61 15.51 -1.38
C GLY A 168 6.79 15.77 -2.87
N ALA A 169 6.94 14.70 -3.66
CA ALA A 169 7.03 14.79 -5.12
C ALA A 169 5.76 15.43 -5.73
N LYS A 170 4.58 15.03 -5.30
CA LYS A 170 3.30 15.61 -5.77
C LYS A 170 3.13 17.07 -5.37
N TYR A 171 3.54 17.44 -4.16
CA TYR A 171 3.49 18.84 -3.72
C TYR A 171 4.39 19.73 -4.60
N HIS A 172 5.62 19.30 -4.87
CA HIS A 172 6.51 19.98 -5.81
C HIS A 172 5.86 20.12 -7.19
N GLY A 173 5.29 19.03 -7.72
CA GLY A 173 4.61 19.03 -9.02
C GLY A 173 3.34 19.89 -9.04
N ALA A 174 2.63 20.04 -7.93
CA ALA A 174 1.47 20.92 -7.85
C ALA A 174 1.86 22.41 -7.93
N LYS A 175 2.99 22.79 -7.35
CA LYS A 175 3.55 24.15 -7.44
C LYS A 175 4.19 24.44 -8.81
N HIS A 176 4.76 23.42 -9.46
CA HIS A 176 5.50 23.50 -10.71
C HIS A 176 4.85 22.59 -11.78
N GLN A 177 3.74 23.03 -12.34
CA GLN A 177 2.78 22.24 -13.13
C GLN A 177 3.35 21.47 -14.35
N ASN A 178 4.52 21.83 -14.84
CA ASN A 178 5.17 21.19 -15.99
C ASN A 178 6.16 20.08 -15.62
N GLU A 179 6.34 19.83 -14.34
CA GLU A 179 7.26 18.80 -13.86
C GLU A 179 6.70 17.38 -14.05
N ASN A 180 7.58 16.45 -14.42
CA ASN A 180 7.25 15.03 -14.47
C ASN A 180 7.32 14.43 -13.08
N ILE A 181 6.21 13.95 -12.58
CA ILE A 181 6.09 13.38 -11.23
C ILE A 181 5.60 11.94 -11.32
N VAL A 182 6.29 11.03 -10.62
CA VAL A 182 5.87 9.65 -10.44
C VAL A 182 5.83 9.34 -8.94
N ALA A 183 4.64 9.20 -8.40
CA ALA A 183 4.44 8.84 -7.00
C ALA A 183 3.95 7.40 -6.88
N SER A 184 4.49 6.65 -5.92
CA SER A 184 4.09 5.27 -5.62
C SER A 184 3.43 5.25 -4.25
N ASN A 185 2.20 4.74 -4.15
CA ASN A 185 1.42 4.69 -2.91
C ASN A 185 1.59 5.98 -2.08
N PRO A 186 1.39 7.17 -2.68
CA PRO A 186 1.70 8.43 -2.02
C PRO A 186 0.79 8.68 -0.82
N ALA A 187 1.33 9.30 0.21
CA ALA A 187 0.52 9.85 1.29
C ALA A 187 -0.38 10.98 0.79
N MET A 188 -1.46 11.23 1.50
CA MET A 188 -2.36 12.34 1.20
C MET A 188 -1.65 13.68 1.41
N LEU A 189 -1.89 14.62 0.50
CA LEU A 189 -1.52 16.00 0.72
C LEU A 189 -2.55 16.68 1.64
N PRO A 190 -2.12 17.48 2.63
CA PRO A 190 -3.04 18.33 3.37
C PRO A 190 -3.81 19.23 2.39
N TYR A 191 -5.12 19.34 2.56
CA TYR A 191 -5.96 20.11 1.63
C TYR A 191 -5.43 21.53 1.40
N ALA A 192 -5.02 22.20 2.47
CA ALA A 192 -4.44 23.56 2.40
C ALA A 192 -3.17 23.64 1.52
N SER A 193 -2.44 22.53 1.36
CA SER A 193 -1.21 22.51 0.56
C SER A 193 -1.46 22.53 -0.96
N TRP A 194 -2.63 22.12 -1.42
CA TRP A 194 -2.91 22.02 -2.85
C TRP A 194 -4.26 22.64 -3.30
N GLU A 195 -5.09 23.10 -2.37
CA GLU A 195 -6.41 23.68 -2.69
C GLU A 195 -6.33 24.77 -3.77
N GLN A 196 -5.32 25.61 -3.70
CA GLN A 196 -5.09 26.69 -4.68
C GLN A 196 -4.81 26.16 -6.10
N TYR A 197 -4.41 24.88 -6.23
CA TYR A 197 -4.09 24.21 -7.51
C TYR A 197 -5.18 23.24 -7.95
N LYS A 198 -6.29 23.09 -7.23
CA LYS A 198 -7.32 22.08 -7.50
C LYS A 198 -7.91 22.10 -8.91
N ASN A 199 -7.94 23.27 -9.54
CA ASN A 199 -8.43 23.46 -10.91
C ASN A 199 -7.32 23.32 -11.97
N SER A 200 -6.09 23.06 -11.58
CA SER A 200 -4.96 22.92 -12.48
C SER A 200 -4.94 21.55 -13.14
N LYS A 201 -4.54 21.52 -14.42
CA LYS A 201 -4.41 20.26 -15.16
C LYS A 201 -2.97 19.74 -15.04
N PHE A 202 -2.77 18.71 -14.24
CA PHE A 202 -1.47 18.08 -14.02
C PHE A 202 -1.25 16.95 -15.04
N LYS A 203 -0.84 17.29 -16.26
CA LYS A 203 -0.65 16.32 -17.36
C LYS A 203 0.47 15.30 -17.10
N ASN A 204 1.51 15.73 -16.39
CA ASN A 204 2.74 14.95 -16.18
C ASN A 204 2.88 14.39 -14.76
N MET A 205 1.84 14.50 -13.94
CA MET A 205 1.80 13.96 -12.59
C MET A 205 1.02 12.65 -12.58
N ILE A 206 1.68 11.55 -12.25
CA ILE A 206 1.10 10.21 -12.19
C ILE A 206 1.35 9.61 -10.82
N SER A 207 0.33 8.98 -10.27
CA SER A 207 0.41 8.21 -9.04
C SER A 207 0.03 6.76 -9.32
N PHE A 208 0.92 5.84 -8.98
CA PHE A 208 0.63 4.41 -9.00
C PHE A 208 0.22 3.96 -7.59
N HIS A 209 -0.94 3.37 -7.48
CA HIS A 209 -1.50 2.87 -6.23
C HIS A 209 -1.69 1.37 -6.33
N SER A 210 -1.08 0.62 -5.41
CA SER A 210 -1.41 -0.79 -5.23
C SER A 210 -2.85 -0.90 -4.71
N THR A 211 -3.66 -1.74 -5.34
CA THR A 211 -5.03 -2.00 -4.87
C THR A 211 -5.08 -2.66 -3.51
N ASN A 212 -3.98 -3.26 -3.08
CA ASN A 212 -3.81 -3.92 -1.79
C ASN A 212 -2.92 -3.12 -0.82
N ASP A 213 -2.70 -1.85 -1.09
CA ASP A 213 -1.97 -0.96 -0.18
C ASP A 213 -2.89 -0.32 0.85
N LEU A 214 -2.52 -0.44 2.12
CA LEU A 214 -3.29 0.10 3.25
C LEU A 214 -3.50 1.62 3.15
N LEU A 215 -2.47 2.36 2.76
CA LEU A 215 -2.54 3.82 2.67
C LEU A 215 -3.48 4.26 1.54
N SER A 216 -3.35 3.63 0.37
CA SER A 216 -4.24 3.89 -0.77
C SER A 216 -5.70 3.58 -0.45
N TRP A 217 -5.92 2.49 0.25
CA TRP A 217 -7.23 2.08 0.70
C TRP A 217 -7.85 3.07 1.72
N LEU A 218 -7.06 3.54 2.68
CA LEU A 218 -7.53 4.57 3.62
C LEU A 218 -7.86 5.90 2.92
N GLN A 219 -7.07 6.29 1.91
CA GLN A 219 -7.37 7.47 1.11
C GLN A 219 -8.70 7.37 0.37
N ASP A 220 -9.01 6.19 -0.18
CA ASP A 220 -10.30 5.93 -0.84
C ASP A 220 -11.47 6.09 0.14
N SER A 221 -11.29 5.66 1.39
CA SER A 221 -12.28 5.80 2.45
C SER A 221 -12.60 7.26 2.79
N PHE A 222 -11.63 8.17 2.63
CA PHE A 222 -11.84 9.59 2.88
C PHE A 222 -12.37 10.39 1.67
N ALA A 223 -12.53 9.74 0.51
CA ALA A 223 -13.08 10.30 -0.73
C ALA A 223 -12.50 11.67 -1.11
N LYS A 224 -11.22 11.92 -0.84
CA LYS A 224 -10.55 13.18 -1.17
C LYS A 224 -9.86 13.10 -2.53
N GLU A 225 -10.18 14.03 -3.41
CA GLU A 225 -9.43 14.19 -4.65
C GLU A 225 -7.99 14.62 -4.35
N MET A 226 -7.07 14.03 -5.10
CA MET A 226 -5.64 14.32 -5.03
C MET A 226 -5.15 14.83 -6.38
N PRO A 227 -4.17 15.73 -6.43
CA PRO A 227 -3.67 16.22 -7.71
C PRO A 227 -3.00 15.12 -8.53
N GLY A 228 -3.15 15.19 -9.87
CA GLY A 228 -2.54 14.28 -10.82
C GLY A 228 -3.41 13.09 -11.21
N LYS A 229 -2.90 12.28 -12.14
CA LYS A 229 -3.58 11.08 -12.64
C LYS A 229 -3.28 9.89 -11.73
N ARG A 230 -4.31 9.28 -11.18
CA ARG A 230 -4.21 8.05 -10.38
C ARG A 230 -4.35 6.82 -11.27
N ILE A 231 -3.44 5.87 -11.09
CA ILE A 231 -3.44 4.56 -11.75
C ILE A 231 -3.41 3.49 -10.66
N ASN A 232 -4.45 2.67 -10.60
CA ASN A 232 -4.49 1.53 -9.70
C ASN A 232 -3.79 0.34 -10.34
N ILE A 233 -2.91 -0.30 -9.59
CA ILE A 233 -2.16 -1.49 -10.01
C ILE A 233 -2.59 -2.65 -9.13
N ARG A 234 -2.92 -3.78 -9.74
CA ARG A 234 -3.23 -5.03 -9.04
C ARG A 234 -1.95 -5.80 -8.74
N ASP A 235 -1.24 -5.35 -7.75
CA ASP A 235 -0.10 -6.06 -7.15
C ASP A 235 -0.43 -6.40 -5.69
N GLY A 236 0.50 -7.07 -5.02
CA GLY A 236 0.33 -7.40 -3.61
C GLY A 236 -0.62 -8.57 -3.35
N VAL A 237 -0.90 -8.78 -2.08
CA VAL A 237 -1.74 -9.88 -1.58
C VAL A 237 -2.94 -9.30 -0.86
N PRO A 238 -4.17 -9.70 -1.21
CA PRO A 238 -5.39 -9.19 -0.60
C PRO A 238 -5.61 -9.77 0.82
N THR A 239 -4.62 -9.66 1.69
CA THR A 239 -4.67 -10.04 3.10
C THR A 239 -4.24 -8.84 3.94
N LEU A 240 -4.59 -8.83 5.23
CA LEU A 240 -4.21 -7.72 6.11
C LEU A 240 -2.68 -7.51 6.15
N ASN A 241 -1.90 -8.60 6.25
CA ASN A 241 -0.45 -8.50 6.18
C ASN A 241 0.04 -8.04 4.80
N GLY A 242 -0.62 -8.48 3.73
CA GLY A 242 -0.34 -8.08 2.36
C GLY A 242 -0.60 -6.60 2.10
N LEU A 243 -1.56 -5.97 2.79
CA LEU A 243 -1.80 -4.52 2.70
C LEU A 243 -0.59 -3.69 3.10
N ILE A 244 0.15 -4.14 4.11
CA ILE A 244 1.35 -3.47 4.59
C ILE A 244 2.53 -3.76 3.67
N ASP A 245 2.71 -5.02 3.29
CA ASP A 245 3.79 -5.45 2.40
C ASP A 245 3.68 -4.80 1.02
N SER A 246 2.46 -4.55 0.53
CA SER A 246 2.23 -3.88 -0.76
C SER A 246 2.58 -2.37 -0.75
N HIS A 247 2.73 -1.77 0.41
CA HIS A 247 3.08 -0.35 0.53
C HIS A 247 4.56 -0.07 0.25
N LEU A 248 5.42 -0.98 0.67
CA LEU A 248 6.87 -0.85 0.54
C LEU A 248 7.38 -1.57 -0.72
N GLY A 249 8.38 -1.04 -1.37
CA GLY A 249 9.07 -1.70 -2.49
C GLY A 249 10.08 -2.77 -2.06
N PHE A 250 10.10 -3.14 -0.77
CA PHE A 250 11.02 -4.15 -0.22
C PHE A 250 10.45 -4.83 1.02
N LYS A 251 10.93 -6.05 1.28
CA LYS A 251 10.69 -6.80 2.50
C LYS A 251 11.94 -6.80 3.36
N ARG A 252 11.78 -6.56 4.66
CA ARG A 252 12.88 -6.62 5.63
C ARG A 252 12.91 -7.98 6.31
N GLU A 253 14.00 -8.73 6.14
CA GLU A 253 14.21 -10.03 6.77
C GLU A 253 15.26 -9.95 7.88
N PHE A 254 14.95 -10.56 9.03
CA PHE A 254 15.88 -10.65 10.14
C PHE A 254 16.73 -11.92 10.01
N ASN A 255 18.04 -11.74 10.03
CA ASN A 255 18.98 -12.86 10.09
C ASN A 255 19.39 -13.10 11.55
N SER A 256 18.82 -14.15 12.16
CA SER A 256 19.13 -14.52 13.56
C SER A 256 20.57 -14.93 13.80
N LYS A 257 21.32 -15.29 12.75
CA LYS A 257 22.72 -15.71 12.86
C LYS A 257 23.68 -14.51 12.94
N THR A 258 23.39 -13.45 12.20
CA THR A 258 24.20 -12.22 12.17
C THR A 258 23.64 -11.13 13.07
N ASN A 259 22.43 -11.31 13.62
CA ASN A 259 21.67 -10.31 14.36
C ASN A 259 21.46 -9.00 13.58
N GLU A 260 21.35 -9.13 12.25
CA GLU A 260 21.19 -8.00 11.32
C GLU A 260 19.91 -8.15 10.49
N TYR A 261 19.42 -7.00 10.03
CA TYR A 261 18.30 -6.95 9.08
C TYR A 261 18.83 -6.76 7.66
N LYS A 262 18.20 -7.47 6.72
CA LYS A 262 18.47 -7.32 5.29
C LYS A 262 17.20 -6.93 4.55
N ASP A 263 17.29 -5.86 3.77
CA ASP A 263 16.22 -5.45 2.87
C ASP A 263 16.35 -6.19 1.53
N ILE A 264 15.25 -6.80 1.12
CA ILE A 264 15.16 -7.55 -0.13
C ILE A 264 14.30 -6.73 -1.10
N PRO A 265 14.82 -6.34 -2.29
CA PRO A 265 14.13 -5.43 -3.21
C PRO A 265 12.89 -6.04 -3.87
N VAL A 266 12.70 -7.32 -3.72
CA VAL A 266 11.56 -8.07 -4.26
C VAL A 266 10.76 -8.65 -3.12
N HIS A 267 9.49 -8.28 -3.02
CA HIS A 267 8.56 -8.91 -2.11
C HIS A 267 8.20 -10.31 -2.61
N LYS A 268 8.95 -11.31 -2.16
CA LYS A 268 8.53 -12.69 -2.28
C LYS A 268 7.75 -13.04 -1.03
N ILE A 269 6.43 -13.11 -1.14
CA ILE A 269 5.60 -13.62 -0.07
C ILE A 269 5.51 -15.13 -0.21
N GLU A 270 5.90 -15.82 0.84
CA GLU A 270 5.60 -17.23 1.03
C GLU A 270 4.11 -17.33 1.41
N SER A 271 3.23 -17.51 0.42
CA SER A 271 1.80 -17.39 0.66
C SER A 271 1.06 -18.71 0.64
N VAL A 272 1.57 -19.71 -0.05
CA VAL A 272 0.91 -21.01 -0.18
C VAL A 272 1.58 -22.02 0.73
N LYS A 273 0.85 -22.42 1.77
CA LYS A 273 1.25 -23.51 2.68
C LYS A 273 0.42 -24.74 2.34
N ASP A 274 0.85 -25.48 1.33
CA ASP A 274 0.31 -26.82 1.10
C ASP A 274 1.14 -27.85 1.87
N THR A 275 0.47 -28.82 2.48
CA THR A 275 1.12 -29.95 3.12
C THR A 275 1.16 -31.11 2.15
N GLU A 276 2.30 -31.32 1.55
CA GLU A 276 2.57 -32.51 0.75
C GLU A 276 3.14 -33.61 1.66
N ILE A 277 2.55 -34.82 1.64
CA ILE A 277 3.09 -35.93 2.40
C ILE A 277 4.22 -36.56 1.57
N LYS A 278 5.46 -36.24 1.90
CA LYS A 278 6.66 -36.93 1.37
C LYS A 278 7.22 -37.87 2.42
N ASN A 279 7.27 -39.15 2.07
CA ASN A 279 7.83 -40.22 2.94
C ASN A 279 7.15 -40.30 4.32
N GLY A 280 5.82 -40.11 4.38
CA GLY A 280 5.04 -40.15 5.62
C GLY A 280 5.20 -38.94 6.55
N LYS A 281 5.86 -37.87 6.09
CA LYS A 281 6.00 -36.61 6.82
C LYS A 281 5.32 -35.48 6.05
N GLU A 282 4.60 -34.66 6.78
CA GLU A 282 4.05 -33.39 6.21
C GLU A 282 5.20 -32.43 5.87
N VAL A 283 5.34 -32.12 4.58
CA VAL A 283 6.28 -31.11 4.09
C VAL A 283 5.46 -29.91 3.62
N LYS A 284 5.73 -28.74 4.17
CA LYS A 284 5.09 -27.49 3.71
C LYS A 284 5.62 -27.12 2.33
N LYS A 285 4.73 -27.05 1.35
CA LYS A 285 5.02 -26.49 0.03
C LYS A 285 4.78 -24.98 0.07
N VAL A 286 5.77 -24.24 -0.38
CA VAL A 286 5.72 -22.78 -0.38
C VAL A 286 5.85 -22.27 -1.81
N ILE A 287 4.91 -21.42 -2.24
CA ILE A 287 4.98 -20.71 -3.52
C ILE A 287 5.32 -19.25 -3.23
N ASN A 288 6.37 -18.77 -3.88
CA ASN A 288 6.76 -17.38 -3.78
C ASN A 288 5.96 -16.53 -4.78
N ILE A 289 5.28 -15.50 -4.30
CA ILE A 289 4.57 -14.52 -5.10
C ILE A 289 5.37 -13.22 -5.10
N ASN A 290 5.70 -12.76 -6.30
CA ASN A 290 6.38 -11.49 -6.47
C ASN A 290 5.37 -10.34 -6.36
N LEU A 291 5.64 -9.39 -5.45
CA LEU A 291 4.81 -8.21 -5.20
C LEU A 291 5.43 -6.92 -5.75
N ASP A 292 6.45 -7.00 -6.59
CA ASP A 292 7.10 -5.81 -7.14
C ASP A 292 6.10 -4.93 -7.87
N MET A 293 5.92 -3.70 -7.37
CA MET A 293 5.03 -2.72 -7.96
C MET A 293 5.50 -2.29 -9.34
N ASP A 294 6.80 -2.04 -9.51
CA ASP A 294 7.41 -1.63 -10.77
C ASP A 294 7.24 -2.67 -11.87
N GLY A 295 7.35 -3.96 -11.55
CA GLY A 295 7.08 -5.07 -12.47
C GLY A 295 5.62 -5.19 -12.91
N ARG A 296 4.69 -4.51 -12.21
CA ARG A 296 3.25 -4.47 -12.54
C ARG A 296 2.82 -3.23 -13.31
N ILE A 297 3.74 -2.33 -13.63
CA ILE A 297 3.46 -1.17 -14.48
C ILE A 297 3.58 -1.61 -15.95
N PRO A 298 2.47 -1.62 -16.70
CA PRO A 298 2.51 -1.99 -18.11
C PRO A 298 3.26 -0.93 -18.94
N ILE A 299 4.24 -1.38 -19.71
CA ILE A 299 5.09 -0.53 -20.55
C ILE A 299 4.63 -0.60 -22.00
N ASN A 300 4.58 0.55 -22.66
CA ASN A 300 4.42 0.63 -24.09
C ASN A 300 5.73 0.18 -24.77
N VAL A 301 5.67 -0.95 -25.46
CA VAL A 301 6.85 -1.56 -26.11
C VAL A 301 7.52 -0.65 -27.13
N TRP A 302 6.76 0.25 -27.76
CA TRP A 302 7.24 1.14 -28.82
C TRP A 302 7.94 2.38 -28.29
N THR A 303 7.56 2.88 -27.12
CA THR A 303 8.09 4.10 -26.52
C THR A 303 8.97 3.85 -25.29
N GLY A 304 8.77 2.71 -24.59
CA GLY A 304 9.42 2.40 -23.31
C GLY A 304 8.87 3.16 -22.12
N ASP A 305 7.87 4.01 -22.31
CA ASP A 305 7.16 4.67 -21.23
C ASP A 305 6.04 3.77 -20.71
N SER A 306 5.54 4.04 -19.49
CA SER A 306 4.32 3.38 -19.05
C SER A 306 3.13 3.71 -19.97
N ILE A 307 2.22 2.76 -20.16
CA ILE A 307 0.99 2.97 -20.92
C ILE A 307 0.18 4.14 -20.36
N ALA A 308 0.26 4.36 -19.04
CA ALA A 308 -0.38 5.48 -18.37
C ALA A 308 0.08 6.85 -18.90
N ARG A 309 1.33 6.96 -19.33
CA ARG A 309 1.96 8.18 -19.83
C ARG A 309 1.89 8.31 -21.35
N SER A 310 2.28 7.26 -22.07
CA SER A 310 2.38 7.28 -23.53
C SER A 310 1.08 6.90 -24.27
N GLY A 311 0.07 6.41 -23.50
CA GLY A 311 -1.17 5.91 -24.08
C GLY A 311 -1.03 4.54 -24.75
N LYS A 312 -2.13 4.10 -25.40
CA LYS A 312 -2.26 2.77 -26.01
C LYS A 312 -2.11 2.77 -27.53
N GLY A 313 -1.81 3.91 -28.14
CA GLY A 313 -1.71 4.02 -29.58
C GLY A 313 -0.73 5.13 -29.99
N GLY A 314 -0.35 5.13 -31.24
CA GLY A 314 0.50 6.10 -31.86
C GLY A 314 1.11 5.57 -33.16
N ASN A 315 1.30 6.46 -34.13
CA ASN A 315 2.01 6.12 -35.36
C ASN A 315 3.45 5.77 -35.03
N ILE A 316 3.81 4.52 -35.21
CA ILE A 316 5.19 4.07 -35.09
C ILE A 316 5.74 3.74 -36.48
N LYS A 317 6.97 4.14 -36.71
CA LYS A 317 7.73 3.60 -37.85
C LYS A 317 8.44 2.33 -37.36
N LEU A 318 8.03 1.20 -37.90
CA LEU A 318 8.58 -0.09 -37.53
C LEU A 318 9.98 -0.24 -38.15
N ASP A 319 10.97 -0.60 -37.35
CA ASP A 319 12.32 -0.88 -37.73
C ASP A 319 12.87 -2.11 -36.99
N ILE A 320 14.10 -2.50 -37.26
CA ILE A 320 14.74 -3.68 -36.63
C ILE A 320 14.88 -3.55 -35.13
N GLU A 321 15.13 -2.32 -34.65
CA GLU A 321 15.25 -2.06 -33.21
C GLU A 321 13.91 -2.30 -32.48
N LYS A 322 12.83 -1.76 -33.02
CA LYS A 322 11.48 -1.96 -32.48
C LYS A 322 11.00 -3.40 -32.56
N LEU A 323 11.35 -4.13 -33.63
CA LEU A 323 11.13 -5.58 -33.68
C LEU A 323 11.96 -6.32 -32.63
N GLY A 324 13.15 -5.83 -32.33
CA GLY A 324 13.96 -6.33 -31.21
C GLY A 324 13.30 -6.11 -29.87
N ASP A 325 12.73 -4.93 -29.63
CA ASP A 325 12.00 -4.60 -28.41
C ASP A 325 10.74 -5.48 -28.27
N LEU A 326 9.98 -5.65 -29.35
CA LEU A 326 8.83 -6.55 -29.38
C LEU A 326 9.23 -8.00 -29.10
N TYR A 327 10.31 -8.48 -29.71
CA TYR A 327 10.84 -9.82 -29.44
C TYR A 327 11.20 -10.01 -27.96
N GLN A 328 11.85 -9.03 -27.34
CA GLN A 328 12.20 -9.07 -25.92
C GLN A 328 10.96 -9.04 -25.01
N LEU A 329 9.93 -8.25 -25.35
CA LEU A 329 8.67 -8.28 -24.62
C LEU A 329 8.06 -9.67 -24.66
N VAL A 330 7.93 -10.26 -25.83
CA VAL A 330 7.23 -11.54 -26.06
C VAL A 330 8.01 -12.70 -25.44
N THR A 331 9.30 -12.81 -25.69
CA THR A 331 10.14 -13.94 -25.22
C THR A 331 10.65 -13.79 -23.79
N GLY A 332 10.67 -12.57 -23.27
CA GLY A 332 11.11 -12.25 -21.91
C GLY A 332 9.91 -12.04 -20.96
N GLU A 333 9.41 -10.84 -20.89
CA GLU A 333 8.42 -10.43 -19.89
C GLU A 333 7.11 -11.22 -19.99
N THR A 334 6.54 -11.33 -21.19
CA THR A 334 5.30 -12.08 -21.41
C THR A 334 5.46 -13.58 -21.13
N SER A 335 6.56 -14.17 -21.57
CA SER A 335 6.86 -15.57 -21.33
C SER A 335 6.98 -15.90 -19.84
N ILE A 336 7.64 -15.04 -19.07
CA ILE A 336 7.76 -15.16 -17.61
C ILE A 336 6.39 -15.07 -16.95
N MET A 337 5.58 -14.07 -17.28
CA MET A 337 4.24 -13.89 -16.72
C MET A 337 3.32 -15.08 -17.03
N LEU A 338 3.37 -15.63 -18.25
CA LEU A 338 2.61 -16.81 -18.61
C LEU A 338 3.06 -18.04 -17.83
N GLN A 339 4.35 -18.23 -17.62
CA GLN A 339 4.87 -19.33 -16.80
C GLN A 339 4.43 -19.18 -15.33
N GLU A 340 4.43 -17.97 -14.78
CA GLU A 340 3.90 -17.71 -13.45
C GLU A 340 2.40 -18.05 -13.38
N CYS A 341 1.61 -17.66 -14.38
CA CYS A 341 0.18 -18.02 -14.45
C CYS A 341 -0.03 -19.54 -14.48
N VAL A 342 0.76 -20.29 -15.26
CA VAL A 342 0.70 -21.75 -15.28
C VAL A 342 0.94 -22.32 -13.87
N THR A 343 1.96 -21.82 -13.19
CA THR A 343 2.29 -22.26 -11.83
C THR A 343 1.15 -21.96 -10.86
N PHE A 344 0.64 -20.72 -10.87
CA PHE A 344 -0.41 -20.30 -9.94
C PHE A 344 -1.72 -21.07 -10.16
N LEU A 345 -2.12 -21.31 -11.40
CA LEU A 345 -3.36 -22.00 -11.68
C LEU A 345 -3.27 -23.50 -11.40
N ASN A 346 -2.11 -24.13 -11.64
CA ASN A 346 -1.88 -25.51 -11.24
C ASN A 346 -1.95 -25.68 -9.73
N GLU A 347 -1.37 -24.74 -8.97
CA GLU A 347 -1.46 -24.78 -7.51
C GLU A 347 -2.88 -24.47 -7.01
N SER A 348 -3.60 -23.56 -7.64
CA SER A 348 -5.02 -23.32 -7.35
C SER A 348 -5.87 -24.58 -7.56
N PHE A 349 -5.59 -25.33 -8.61
CA PHE A 349 -6.23 -26.63 -8.86
C PHE A 349 -5.92 -27.64 -7.76
N ASN A 350 -4.66 -27.76 -7.36
CA ASN A 350 -4.23 -28.67 -6.29
C ASN A 350 -4.90 -28.30 -4.95
N ILE A 351 -4.98 -27.01 -4.63
CA ILE A 351 -5.67 -26.52 -3.44
C ILE A 351 -7.16 -26.89 -3.49
N SER A 352 -7.84 -26.67 -4.63
CA SER A 352 -9.25 -27.04 -4.81
C SER A 352 -9.49 -28.52 -4.60
N GLN A 353 -8.55 -29.36 -5.02
CA GLN A 353 -8.64 -30.81 -4.87
C GLN A 353 -8.56 -31.27 -3.42
N SER A 354 -7.81 -30.56 -2.58
CA SER A 354 -7.59 -30.92 -1.16
C SER A 354 -8.70 -30.45 -0.22
N GLU A 355 -9.61 -29.60 -0.67
CA GLU A 355 -10.48 -28.79 0.19
C GLU A 355 -11.75 -29.44 0.75
N ASN A 356 -12.10 -30.65 0.32
CA ASN A 356 -13.35 -31.26 0.79
C ASN A 356 -13.43 -31.57 2.32
N SER A 357 -12.33 -31.40 3.05
CA SER A 357 -12.23 -31.85 4.45
C SER A 357 -12.30 -30.77 5.53
N TYR A 358 -12.31 -29.45 5.17
CA TYR A 358 -12.03 -28.39 6.16
C TYR A 358 -13.15 -27.39 6.44
N PHE A 359 -14.38 -27.66 6.02
CA PHE A 359 -15.49 -26.69 6.18
C PHE A 359 -15.82 -26.29 7.63
N GLY A 360 -15.59 -27.20 8.59
CA GLY A 360 -15.92 -26.99 10.00
C GLY A 360 -15.17 -25.82 10.67
N ASP A 361 -13.92 -25.62 10.30
CA ASP A 361 -13.06 -24.59 10.91
C ASP A 361 -13.24 -23.19 10.27
N ARG A 362 -13.98 -23.11 9.17
CA ARG A 362 -14.16 -21.88 8.37
C ARG A 362 -14.83 -20.76 9.14
N LYS A 363 -15.89 -21.09 9.86
CA LYS A 363 -16.68 -20.08 10.60
C LYS A 363 -15.84 -19.33 11.62
N HIS A 364 -14.98 -20.06 12.35
CA HIS A 364 -14.14 -19.45 13.39
C HIS A 364 -13.05 -18.54 12.77
N LYS A 365 -12.36 -19.01 11.74
CA LYS A 365 -11.32 -18.24 11.07
C LYS A 365 -11.87 -17.02 10.36
N LEU A 366 -13.04 -17.14 9.73
CA LEU A 366 -13.71 -16.04 9.09
C LEU A 366 -14.12 -14.95 10.08
N LYS A 367 -14.63 -15.35 11.27
CA LYS A 367 -14.91 -14.42 12.35
C LYS A 367 -13.68 -13.60 12.75
N GLN A 368 -12.53 -14.25 12.89
CA GLN A 368 -11.27 -13.55 13.21
C GLN A 368 -10.88 -12.57 12.08
N LYS A 369 -11.06 -12.94 10.82
CA LYS A 369 -10.75 -12.05 9.70
C LYS A 369 -11.68 -10.82 9.63
N PHE A 370 -12.96 -10.99 9.86
CA PHE A 370 -13.88 -9.84 9.99
C PHE A 370 -13.43 -8.89 11.10
N LYS A 371 -13.04 -9.45 12.25
CA LYS A 371 -12.52 -8.65 13.37
C LYS A 371 -11.26 -7.89 13.01
N ASN A 372 -10.32 -8.55 12.30
CA ASN A 372 -9.07 -7.94 11.89
C ASN A 372 -9.30 -6.80 10.88
N VAL A 373 -10.23 -6.97 9.95
CA VAL A 373 -10.56 -5.96 8.95
C VAL A 373 -11.07 -4.66 9.60
N ILE A 374 -11.90 -4.75 10.62
CA ILE A 374 -12.45 -3.60 11.34
C ILE A 374 -11.59 -3.20 12.56
N GLU A 375 -10.43 -3.84 12.76
CA GLU A 375 -9.47 -3.58 13.85
C GLU A 375 -10.10 -3.62 15.25
N ILE A 376 -11.11 -4.46 15.45
CA ILE A 376 -11.79 -4.59 16.75
C ILE A 376 -10.82 -5.05 17.85
N ASP A 377 -9.78 -5.81 17.49
CA ASP A 377 -8.76 -6.32 18.41
C ASP A 377 -8.03 -5.20 19.16
N VAL A 378 -7.85 -4.04 18.52
CA VAL A 378 -7.26 -2.85 19.16
C VAL A 378 -8.15 -2.35 20.28
N LEU A 379 -9.45 -2.24 20.02
CA LEU A 379 -10.42 -1.83 21.03
C LEU A 379 -10.57 -2.87 22.14
N GLU A 380 -10.51 -4.16 21.81
CA GLU A 380 -10.54 -5.24 22.82
C GLU A 380 -9.32 -5.18 23.75
N ASN A 381 -8.13 -4.91 23.20
CA ASN A 381 -6.93 -4.75 24.02
C ASN A 381 -7.05 -3.54 24.94
N MET A 382 -7.52 -2.41 24.42
CA MET A 382 -7.73 -1.21 25.23
C MET A 382 -8.85 -1.41 26.27
N SER A 383 -9.89 -2.17 25.94
CA SER A 383 -10.96 -2.53 26.89
C SER A 383 -10.45 -3.41 28.04
N ARG A 384 -9.50 -4.29 27.78
CA ARG A 384 -8.83 -5.06 28.85
C ARG A 384 -7.97 -4.18 29.75
N ASP A 385 -7.25 -3.24 29.15
CA ASP A 385 -6.38 -2.32 29.87
C ASP A 385 -7.16 -1.28 30.69
N ILE A 386 -8.34 -0.85 30.20
CA ILE A 386 -9.13 0.19 30.88
C ILE A 386 -9.55 -0.22 32.27
N THR A 387 -9.87 -1.49 32.51
CA THR A 387 -10.31 -1.98 33.82
C THR A 387 -9.19 -1.90 34.84
N SER A 388 -7.96 -2.31 34.48
CA SER A 388 -6.80 -2.21 35.37
C SER A 388 -6.45 -0.75 35.65
N LYS A 389 -6.35 0.07 34.62
CA LYS A 389 -6.06 1.51 34.73
C LYS A 389 -7.12 2.27 35.52
N LYS A 390 -8.39 1.89 35.36
CA LYS A 390 -9.50 2.45 36.13
C LYS A 390 -9.35 2.17 37.61
N ASN A 391 -9.05 0.93 37.99
CA ASN A 391 -8.86 0.56 39.39
C ASN A 391 -7.68 1.33 40.00
N GLU A 392 -6.55 1.39 39.32
CA GLU A 392 -5.37 2.17 39.77
C GLU A 392 -5.70 3.65 39.98
N LEU A 393 -6.42 4.26 39.03
CA LEU A 393 -6.82 5.67 39.17
C LEU A 393 -7.82 5.85 40.32
N PHE A 394 -8.80 4.96 40.47
CA PHE A 394 -9.80 5.07 41.55
C PHE A 394 -9.17 4.91 42.91
N GLU A 395 -8.22 3.98 43.08
CA GLU A 395 -7.42 3.84 44.28
C GLU A 395 -6.59 5.10 44.58
N SER A 396 -5.96 5.67 43.55
CA SER A 396 -5.21 6.93 43.66
C SER A 396 -6.11 8.11 44.06
N ILE A 397 -7.32 8.19 43.45
CA ILE A 397 -8.34 9.18 43.83
C ILE A 397 -8.79 9.02 45.26
N ASP A 398 -9.11 7.79 45.68
CA ASP A 398 -9.60 7.53 47.04
C ASP A 398 -8.52 7.81 48.07
N SER A 399 -7.29 7.38 47.80
CA SER A 399 -6.14 7.70 48.66
C SER A 399 -5.88 9.23 48.76
N PHE A 400 -6.04 9.95 47.66
CA PHE A 400 -5.92 11.40 47.66
C PHE A 400 -7.09 12.05 48.47
N MET A 401 -8.33 11.61 48.24
CA MET A 401 -9.49 12.14 48.96
C MET A 401 -9.42 11.89 50.45
N ASP A 402 -8.93 10.75 50.87
CA ASP A 402 -8.72 10.43 52.30
C ASP A 402 -7.69 11.39 52.93
N LYS A 403 -6.67 11.81 52.17
CA LYS A 403 -5.63 12.74 52.65
C LYS A 403 -6.10 14.20 52.68
N ILE A 404 -6.96 14.62 51.73
CA ILE A 404 -7.39 16.00 51.61
C ILE A 404 -8.66 16.34 52.37
N GLY A 405 -9.44 15.36 52.78
CA GLY A 405 -10.68 15.45 53.58
C GLY A 405 -11.28 16.87 53.73
N PRO A 406 -10.94 17.57 54.82
CA PRO A 406 -11.47 18.90 55.08
C PRO A 406 -11.07 20.00 54.08
N ILE A 407 -10.01 19.79 53.33
CA ILE A 407 -9.47 20.77 52.40
C ILE A 407 -10.20 20.73 51.04
N ALA A 408 -10.74 19.57 50.69
CA ALA A 408 -11.44 19.38 49.41
C ALA A 408 -12.65 20.34 49.24
N ILE A 409 -13.27 20.74 50.36
CA ILE A 409 -14.43 21.64 50.35
C ILE A 409 -14.03 23.04 49.90
N LEU A 410 -12.75 23.41 50.03
CA LEU A 410 -12.24 24.74 49.69
C LEU A 410 -12.00 24.96 48.19
N VAL A 411 -11.94 23.88 47.43
CA VAL A 411 -11.71 23.93 45.98
C VAL A 411 -12.80 23.10 45.27
N PRO A 412 -13.92 23.72 44.87
CA PRO A 412 -15.04 23.01 44.22
C PRO A 412 -14.66 22.21 42.98
N ALA A 413 -13.61 22.63 42.28
CA ALA A 413 -13.06 21.92 41.10
C ALA A 413 -12.50 20.53 41.44
N LEU A 414 -12.28 20.19 42.71
CA LEU A 414 -11.81 18.87 43.17
C LEU A 414 -12.94 17.91 43.48
N ASN A 415 -14.15 18.16 43.00
CA ASN A 415 -15.21 17.17 43.03
C ASN A 415 -14.89 16.04 42.04
N LEU A 416 -14.40 14.91 42.51
CA LEU A 416 -13.92 13.78 41.70
C LEU A 416 -15.05 12.77 41.33
N LYS A 417 -16.29 12.99 41.82
CA LYS A 417 -17.44 12.12 41.46
C LYS A 417 -17.79 12.16 39.97
N PRO A 418 -17.83 13.33 39.29
CA PRO A 418 -18.06 13.39 37.83
C PRO A 418 -16.99 12.67 37.02
N LEU A 419 -15.73 12.68 37.48
CA LEU A 419 -14.64 11.96 36.84
C LEU A 419 -14.86 10.44 36.91
N LYS A 420 -15.13 9.89 38.12
CA LYS A 420 -15.42 8.46 38.27
C LYS A 420 -16.62 8.04 37.41
N TRP A 421 -17.65 8.86 37.37
CA TRP A 421 -18.82 8.60 36.53
C TRP A 421 -18.45 8.64 35.02
N GLY A 422 -17.69 9.61 34.57
CA GLY A 422 -17.25 9.73 33.18
C GLY A 422 -16.42 8.53 32.75
N ILE A 423 -15.44 8.11 33.55
CA ILE A 423 -14.59 6.94 33.28
C ILE A 423 -15.43 5.65 33.22
N ASN A 424 -16.38 5.44 34.14
CA ASN A 424 -17.29 4.29 34.11
C ASN A 424 -18.17 4.30 32.85
N LYS A 425 -18.59 5.48 32.38
CA LYS A 425 -19.34 5.62 31.12
C LYS A 425 -18.49 5.23 29.93
N VAL A 426 -17.25 5.70 29.84
CA VAL A 426 -16.31 5.34 28.77
C VAL A 426 -16.10 3.83 28.75
N ASP A 427 -15.81 3.21 29.89
CA ASP A 427 -15.63 1.76 30.04
C ASP A 427 -16.88 0.99 29.57
N SER A 428 -18.04 1.32 30.09
CA SER A 428 -19.29 0.60 29.76
C SER A 428 -19.70 0.76 28.29
N GLN A 429 -19.49 1.92 27.68
CA GLN A 429 -19.78 2.16 26.28
C GLN A 429 -18.82 1.42 25.36
N LEU A 430 -17.54 1.37 25.71
CA LEU A 430 -16.55 0.63 24.96
C LEU A 430 -16.87 -0.87 24.96
N GLN A 431 -17.10 -1.45 26.13
CA GLN A 431 -17.41 -2.88 26.27
C GLN A 431 -18.72 -3.25 25.54
N SER A 432 -19.77 -2.47 25.74
CA SER A 432 -21.06 -2.69 25.05
C SER A 432 -20.93 -2.55 23.52
N GLY A 433 -20.18 -1.59 23.04
CA GLY A 433 -19.94 -1.40 21.62
C GLY A 433 -19.20 -2.60 21.00
N ILE A 434 -18.14 -3.07 21.65
CA ILE A 434 -17.37 -4.24 21.23
C ILE A 434 -18.26 -5.49 21.18
N GLU A 435 -19.03 -5.75 22.24
CA GLU A 435 -19.93 -6.90 22.31
C GLU A 435 -20.96 -6.88 21.16
N ARG A 436 -21.56 -5.73 20.89
CA ARG A 436 -22.52 -5.57 19.79
C ARG A 436 -21.90 -5.79 18.41
N ILE A 437 -20.64 -5.40 18.20
CA ILE A 437 -19.92 -5.70 16.95
C ILE A 437 -19.70 -7.21 16.81
N HIS A 438 -19.28 -7.89 17.87
CA HIS A 438 -19.15 -9.34 17.86
C HIS A 438 -20.46 -10.04 17.52
N ASP A 439 -21.55 -9.66 18.18
CA ASP A 439 -22.88 -10.20 17.93
C ASP A 439 -23.32 -9.95 16.47
N SER A 440 -23.00 -8.79 15.92
CA SER A 440 -23.33 -8.45 14.54
C SER A 440 -22.59 -9.34 13.55
N ILE A 441 -21.29 -9.56 13.77
CA ILE A 441 -20.47 -10.46 12.96
C ILE A 441 -21.01 -11.89 13.06
N ASP A 442 -21.32 -12.37 14.27
CA ASP A 442 -21.85 -13.72 14.48
C ASP A 442 -23.20 -13.93 13.76
N LYS A 443 -24.12 -12.97 13.85
CA LYS A 443 -25.42 -13.02 13.15
C LYS A 443 -25.26 -13.09 11.64
N ILE A 444 -24.36 -12.28 11.08
CA ILE A 444 -24.08 -12.26 9.65
C ILE A 444 -23.46 -13.57 9.18
N LEU A 445 -22.49 -14.10 9.90
CA LEU A 445 -21.85 -15.37 9.58
C LEU A 445 -22.87 -16.52 9.61
N VAL A 446 -23.71 -16.60 10.62
CA VAL A 446 -24.77 -17.61 10.69
C VAL A 446 -25.71 -17.51 9.50
N LYS A 447 -26.14 -16.29 9.14
CA LYS A 447 -27.04 -16.05 8.02
C LYS A 447 -26.41 -16.42 6.68
N MET A 448 -25.16 -16.04 6.49
CA MET A 448 -24.39 -16.31 5.27
C MET A 448 -24.16 -17.81 5.07
N PHE A 449 -23.67 -18.51 6.10
CA PHE A 449 -23.34 -19.94 5.99
C PHE A 449 -24.55 -20.85 5.97
N LYS A 450 -25.68 -20.45 6.51
CA LYS A 450 -26.91 -21.25 6.46
C LYS A 450 -27.31 -21.63 5.04
N ASN A 451 -27.01 -20.78 4.08
CA ASN A 451 -27.35 -20.99 2.66
C ASN A 451 -26.15 -21.49 1.83
N LEU A 452 -24.91 -21.39 2.36
CA LEU A 452 -23.69 -21.77 1.66
C LEU A 452 -23.19 -23.18 1.99
N ASP A 453 -23.57 -23.74 3.15
CA ASP A 453 -23.12 -25.06 3.59
C ASP A 453 -23.38 -26.14 2.55
N HIS A 454 -24.54 -26.12 1.92
CA HIS A 454 -24.91 -27.09 0.88
C HIS A 454 -24.16 -26.87 -0.44
N ASP A 455 -24.03 -25.63 -0.87
CA ASP A 455 -23.43 -25.30 -2.18
C ASP A 455 -21.90 -25.44 -2.18
N LEU A 456 -21.24 -25.27 -1.03
CA LEU A 456 -19.79 -25.45 -0.90
C LEU A 456 -19.35 -26.91 -0.75
N GLN A 457 -20.15 -27.73 -0.07
CA GLN A 457 -19.80 -29.14 0.14
C GLN A 457 -20.05 -30.02 -1.09
N ASP A 458 -21.13 -29.77 -1.84
CA ASP A 458 -21.63 -30.73 -2.82
C ASP A 458 -21.33 -30.40 -4.28
N GLY A 459 -20.70 -29.30 -4.61
CA GLY A 459 -20.55 -29.03 -6.02
C GLY A 459 -19.70 -27.83 -6.43
N VAL A 460 -19.51 -26.83 -5.56
CA VAL A 460 -18.69 -25.66 -5.95
C VAL A 460 -17.23 -26.08 -6.11
N THR A 461 -16.70 -26.90 -5.20
CA THR A 461 -15.32 -27.38 -5.28
C THR A 461 -15.09 -28.22 -6.54
N GLU A 462 -16.00 -29.10 -6.88
CA GLU A 462 -15.90 -29.91 -8.09
C GLU A 462 -15.99 -29.06 -9.35
N GLU A 463 -16.93 -28.11 -9.38
CA GLU A 463 -17.05 -27.15 -10.48
C GLU A 463 -15.84 -26.23 -10.57
N MET A 464 -15.27 -25.79 -9.44
CA MET A 464 -14.03 -25.01 -9.39
C MET A 464 -12.86 -25.78 -9.99
N MET A 465 -12.70 -27.06 -9.64
CA MET A 465 -11.65 -27.92 -10.21
C MET A 465 -11.80 -28.06 -11.73
N LYS A 466 -13.02 -28.32 -12.22
CA LYS A 466 -13.29 -28.43 -13.66
C LYS A 466 -13.02 -27.11 -14.37
N HIS A 467 -13.41 -25.99 -13.76
CA HIS A 467 -13.16 -24.66 -14.29
C HIS A 467 -11.66 -24.33 -14.34
N LEU A 468 -10.95 -24.52 -13.23
CA LEU A 468 -9.50 -24.28 -13.14
C LEU A 468 -8.71 -25.13 -14.13
N LYS A 469 -9.14 -26.38 -14.37
CA LYS A 469 -8.51 -27.25 -15.38
C LYS A 469 -8.60 -26.62 -16.77
N ILE A 470 -9.79 -26.15 -17.16
CA ILE A 470 -9.98 -25.50 -18.47
C ILE A 470 -9.15 -24.21 -18.55
N VAL A 471 -9.16 -23.40 -17.53
CA VAL A 471 -8.38 -22.15 -17.49
C VAL A 471 -6.89 -22.43 -17.57
N SER A 472 -6.40 -23.44 -16.86
CA SER A 472 -4.98 -23.86 -16.92
C SER A 472 -4.59 -24.34 -18.31
N GLU A 473 -5.42 -25.16 -18.96
CA GLU A 473 -5.20 -25.61 -20.34
C GLU A 473 -5.17 -24.44 -21.32
N ASN A 474 -6.04 -23.45 -21.12
CA ASN A 474 -6.07 -22.23 -21.93
C ASN A 474 -4.78 -21.40 -21.76
N ILE A 475 -4.23 -21.29 -20.55
CA ILE A 475 -2.96 -20.60 -20.33
C ILE A 475 -1.81 -21.30 -21.04
N VAL A 476 -1.80 -22.65 -21.01
CA VAL A 476 -0.79 -23.44 -21.73
C VAL A 476 -0.89 -23.20 -23.23
N LEU A 477 -2.12 -23.14 -23.79
CA LEU A 477 -2.34 -22.77 -25.19
C LEU A 477 -1.76 -21.38 -25.50
N ILE A 478 -2.06 -20.37 -24.70
CA ILE A 478 -1.54 -19.00 -24.90
C ILE A 478 0.00 -19.00 -24.78
N LYS A 479 0.56 -19.74 -23.85
CA LYS A 479 2.03 -19.85 -23.70
C LYS A 479 2.65 -20.41 -24.99
N ASN A 480 2.08 -21.46 -25.56
CA ASN A 480 2.54 -22.03 -26.82
C ASN A 480 2.38 -21.02 -27.98
N GLN A 481 1.26 -20.31 -28.03
CA GLN A 481 1.04 -19.23 -29.02
C GLN A 481 2.07 -18.12 -28.88
N ASN A 482 2.40 -17.73 -27.66
CA ASN A 482 3.42 -16.72 -27.39
C ASN A 482 4.82 -17.17 -27.85
N ASP A 483 5.18 -18.43 -27.63
CA ASP A 483 6.44 -19.00 -28.09
C ASP A 483 6.52 -19.02 -29.64
N ILE A 484 5.43 -19.40 -30.30
CA ILE A 484 5.32 -19.36 -31.76
C ILE A 484 5.43 -17.92 -32.27
N TYR A 485 4.77 -16.97 -31.59
CA TYR A 485 4.84 -15.56 -31.95
C TYR A 485 6.25 -14.97 -31.80
N GLY A 486 6.96 -15.34 -30.76
CA GLY A 486 8.37 -14.98 -30.60
C GLY A 486 9.23 -15.47 -31.77
N ASN A 487 9.04 -16.72 -32.20
CA ASN A 487 9.72 -17.27 -33.38
C ASN A 487 9.33 -16.56 -34.69
N GLN A 488 8.04 -16.22 -34.86
CA GLN A 488 7.57 -15.44 -36.01
C GLN A 488 8.24 -14.07 -36.08
N ILE A 489 8.35 -13.35 -34.94
CA ILE A 489 9.04 -12.06 -34.88
C ILE A 489 10.52 -12.22 -35.23
N ALA A 490 11.18 -13.26 -34.74
CA ALA A 490 12.58 -13.55 -35.05
C ALA A 490 12.80 -13.79 -36.55
N ASP A 491 11.92 -14.57 -37.18
CA ASP A 491 11.95 -14.84 -38.63
C ASP A 491 11.82 -13.54 -39.42
N ILE A 492 10.82 -12.73 -39.11
CA ILE A 492 10.56 -11.45 -39.79
C ILE A 492 11.71 -10.47 -39.58
N LYS A 493 12.25 -10.40 -38.38
CA LYS A 493 13.44 -9.57 -38.08
C LYS A 493 14.66 -10.02 -38.89
N SER A 494 14.86 -11.31 -39.06
CA SER A 494 15.93 -11.87 -39.86
C SER A 494 15.79 -11.50 -41.34
N ILE A 495 14.59 -11.63 -41.88
CA ILE A 495 14.27 -11.22 -43.27
C ILE A 495 14.52 -9.74 -43.45
N MET A 496 14.08 -8.89 -42.53
CA MET A 496 14.36 -7.44 -42.58
C MET A 496 15.84 -7.14 -42.56
N SER A 497 16.65 -7.79 -41.75
CA SER A 497 18.08 -7.59 -41.64
C SER A 497 18.80 -7.93 -42.95
N TYR A 498 18.31 -8.90 -43.69
CA TYR A 498 18.83 -9.22 -45.03
C TYR A 498 18.46 -8.19 -46.08
N GLN A 499 17.27 -7.55 -45.94
CA GLN A 499 16.76 -6.60 -46.93
C GLN A 499 17.18 -5.13 -46.62
N ASP A 500 17.56 -4.84 -45.39
CA ASP A 500 17.92 -3.48 -44.93
C ASP A 500 19.13 -2.87 -45.66
N ALA A 501 19.95 -3.70 -46.28
CA ALA A 501 20.98 -3.25 -47.20
C ALA A 501 20.43 -2.61 -48.50
N THR A 502 19.11 -2.72 -48.78
CA THR A 502 18.47 -2.31 -50.01
C THR A 502 17.25 -1.39 -49.86
N ILE A 503 16.75 -1.16 -48.63
CA ILE A 503 15.49 -0.40 -48.40
C ILE A 503 15.79 0.91 -47.67
N MET A 504 16.02 1.98 -48.39
CA MET A 504 16.16 3.34 -47.85
C MET A 504 14.82 4.05 -47.58
N ASP A 505 13.67 3.50 -47.93
CA ASP A 505 12.39 4.24 -47.96
C ASP A 505 11.23 3.68 -47.08
N GLY A 506 11.48 2.96 -46.03
CA GLY A 506 10.50 2.82 -44.96
C GLY A 506 9.18 2.04 -45.25
N ASN A 507 8.98 1.55 -46.48
CA ASN A 507 7.84 0.66 -46.84
C ASN A 507 8.31 -0.80 -46.77
N LEU A 508 8.05 -1.42 -45.64
CA LEU A 508 8.35 -2.83 -45.42
C LEU A 508 7.32 -3.75 -46.11
N ASN A 509 7.46 -3.87 -47.42
CA ASN A 509 6.67 -4.83 -48.19
C ASN A 509 7.33 -6.23 -48.10
N ILE A 510 7.43 -6.77 -46.87
CA ILE A 510 8.02 -8.07 -46.62
C ILE A 510 6.91 -9.11 -46.68
N ASN A 511 7.10 -10.11 -47.54
CA ASN A 511 6.28 -11.29 -47.58
C ASN A 511 6.81 -12.33 -46.62
N TYR A 512 5.96 -12.76 -45.68
CA TYR A 512 6.27 -13.82 -44.72
C TYR A 512 5.52 -15.11 -45.13
N ASN A 513 6.29 -16.10 -45.56
CA ASN A 513 5.81 -17.45 -45.86
C ASN A 513 6.34 -18.44 -44.79
N GLY A 514 6.45 -17.96 -43.53
CA GLY A 514 7.09 -18.70 -42.47
C GLY A 514 6.25 -19.85 -41.91
N GLN A 515 6.95 -20.75 -41.23
CA GLN A 515 6.38 -21.92 -40.58
C GLN A 515 5.69 -21.61 -39.25
N HIS A 516 5.95 -20.44 -38.66
CA HIS A 516 5.45 -20.06 -37.34
C HIS A 516 4.18 -19.24 -37.47
N MET A 517 3.05 -19.94 -37.47
CA MET A 517 1.71 -19.30 -37.52
C MET A 517 0.96 -19.55 -36.21
N VAL A 518 0.52 -18.47 -35.58
CA VAL A 518 -0.28 -18.52 -34.36
C VAL A 518 -1.72 -18.88 -34.70
N SER A 519 -2.26 -19.90 -34.06
CA SER A 519 -3.64 -20.34 -34.27
C SER A 519 -4.26 -20.91 -32.99
N GLY A 520 -5.56 -21.04 -32.97
CA GLY A 520 -6.32 -21.61 -31.87
C GLY A 520 -7.02 -20.57 -30.99
N LYS A 521 -8.18 -20.94 -30.48
CA LYS A 521 -8.98 -20.15 -29.53
C LYS A 521 -9.05 -20.91 -28.20
N VAL A 522 -9.10 -20.18 -27.11
CA VAL A 522 -9.31 -20.75 -25.78
C VAL A 522 -10.70 -21.34 -25.64
N ASN A 523 -10.81 -22.35 -24.81
CA ASN A 523 -12.10 -22.97 -24.48
C ASN A 523 -12.81 -22.15 -23.39
N LEU A 524 -14.10 -21.91 -23.59
CA LEU A 524 -14.92 -21.23 -22.59
C LEU A 524 -15.47 -22.24 -21.59
N SER A 525 -15.20 -22.02 -20.31
CA SER A 525 -15.78 -22.82 -19.25
C SER A 525 -17.24 -22.44 -18.99
N LYS A 526 -18.10 -23.46 -18.92
CA LYS A 526 -19.52 -23.32 -18.55
C LYS A 526 -19.73 -23.47 -17.04
N TYR A 527 -18.66 -23.83 -16.30
CA TYR A 527 -18.75 -24.07 -14.86
C TYR A 527 -18.80 -22.77 -14.07
N LEU A 528 -19.32 -22.84 -12.86
CA LEU A 528 -19.40 -21.80 -11.82
C LEU A 528 -20.36 -20.62 -12.09
N SER A 529 -20.81 -20.35 -13.28
CA SER A 529 -21.56 -19.13 -13.61
C SER A 529 -22.78 -18.91 -12.69
N ARG A 530 -23.59 -19.94 -12.44
CA ARG A 530 -24.79 -19.83 -11.58
C ARG A 530 -24.43 -19.85 -10.09
N LYS A 531 -23.60 -20.79 -9.68
CA LYS A 531 -23.23 -20.97 -8.26
C LYS A 531 -22.43 -19.78 -7.75
N MET A 532 -21.52 -19.23 -8.56
CA MET A 532 -20.77 -18.04 -8.19
C MET A 532 -21.62 -16.78 -8.14
N THR A 533 -22.67 -16.67 -8.97
CA THR A 533 -23.62 -15.55 -8.87
C THR A 533 -24.39 -15.59 -7.56
N ILE A 534 -24.89 -16.75 -7.18
CA ILE A 534 -25.59 -16.93 -5.88
C ILE A 534 -24.66 -16.58 -4.74
N LEU A 535 -23.44 -17.08 -4.77
CA LEU A 535 -22.43 -16.83 -3.77
C LEU A 535 -22.07 -15.34 -3.66
N LYS A 536 -21.83 -14.68 -4.78
CA LYS A 536 -21.59 -13.22 -4.84
C LYS A 536 -22.74 -12.45 -4.20
N ASN A 537 -23.99 -12.77 -4.54
CA ASN A 537 -25.14 -12.09 -3.97
C ASN A 537 -25.24 -12.28 -2.45
N HIS A 538 -24.96 -13.47 -1.94
CA HIS A 538 -24.95 -13.71 -0.49
C HIS A 538 -23.85 -12.92 0.20
N ILE A 539 -22.68 -12.82 -0.40
CA ILE A 539 -21.55 -12.06 0.14
C ILE A 539 -21.86 -10.56 0.09
N ASP A 540 -22.37 -10.07 -1.02
CA ASP A 540 -22.74 -8.66 -1.17
C ASP A 540 -23.76 -8.26 -0.10
N ASN A 541 -24.79 -9.05 0.08
CA ASN A 541 -25.78 -8.83 1.13
C ASN A 541 -25.17 -8.89 2.53
N ALA A 542 -24.26 -9.83 2.78
CA ALA A 542 -23.59 -9.95 4.08
C ALA A 542 -22.71 -8.73 4.40
N VAL A 543 -21.98 -8.22 3.40
CA VAL A 543 -21.14 -7.00 3.56
C VAL A 543 -22.01 -5.77 3.81
N GLU A 544 -23.10 -5.61 3.07
CA GLU A 544 -24.06 -4.51 3.30
C GLU A 544 -24.71 -4.58 4.68
N GLU A 545 -25.18 -5.76 5.09
CA GLU A 545 -25.74 -5.95 6.44
C GLU A 545 -24.69 -5.68 7.52
N LEU A 546 -23.44 -6.10 7.33
CA LEU A 546 -22.37 -5.80 8.28
C LEU A 546 -22.15 -4.29 8.40
N SER A 547 -22.11 -3.60 7.25
CA SER A 547 -22.00 -2.15 7.19
C SER A 547 -23.13 -1.47 7.96
N ASP A 548 -24.38 -1.88 7.74
CA ASP A 548 -25.55 -1.34 8.44
C ASP A 548 -25.48 -1.57 9.95
N TYR A 549 -25.08 -2.77 10.38
CA TYR A 549 -24.94 -3.08 11.80
C TYR A 549 -23.83 -2.26 12.46
N ILE A 550 -22.69 -2.11 11.80
CA ILE A 550 -21.57 -1.33 12.31
C ILE A 550 -21.97 0.15 12.41
N GLN A 551 -22.65 0.69 11.39
CA GLN A 551 -23.16 2.04 11.42
C GLN A 551 -24.16 2.27 12.56
N LYS A 552 -25.02 1.29 12.82
CA LYS A 552 -25.94 1.34 13.94
C LYS A 552 -25.20 1.35 15.29
N VAL A 553 -24.22 0.47 15.47
CA VAL A 553 -23.40 0.42 16.69
C VAL A 553 -22.60 1.71 16.85
N TYR A 554 -22.06 2.25 15.76
CA TYR A 554 -21.38 3.56 15.79
C TYR A 554 -22.32 4.66 16.33
N ASN A 555 -23.52 4.79 15.76
CA ASN A 555 -24.46 5.84 16.15
C ASN A 555 -24.96 5.69 17.60
N GLU A 556 -25.18 4.46 18.05
CA GLU A 556 -25.75 4.17 19.37
C GLU A 556 -24.71 4.05 20.49
N ASN A 557 -23.49 3.61 20.19
CA ASN A 557 -22.43 3.37 21.18
C ASN A 557 -21.18 4.25 20.98
N PHE A 558 -20.55 4.20 19.82
CA PHE A 558 -19.23 4.80 19.65
C PHE A 558 -19.25 6.32 19.51
N LYS A 559 -20.31 6.87 18.92
CA LYS A 559 -20.51 8.33 18.90
C LYS A 559 -20.67 8.88 20.32
N GLU A 560 -21.42 8.17 21.15
CA GLU A 560 -21.59 8.49 22.56
C GLU A 560 -20.29 8.27 23.35
N LEU A 561 -19.55 7.20 23.04
CA LEU A 561 -18.24 6.94 23.62
C LEU A 561 -17.27 8.11 23.36
N VAL A 562 -17.16 8.57 22.12
CA VAL A 562 -16.29 9.73 21.76
C VAL A 562 -16.73 10.98 22.52
N ARG A 563 -18.05 11.22 22.64
CA ARG A 563 -18.56 12.35 23.42
C ARG A 563 -18.17 12.21 24.90
N ASN A 564 -18.29 11.02 25.48
CA ASN A 564 -17.93 10.77 26.88
C ASN A 564 -16.40 10.88 27.09
N ILE A 565 -15.58 10.46 26.12
CA ILE A 565 -14.13 10.67 26.15
C ILE A 565 -13.83 12.18 26.21
N ASN A 566 -14.41 12.97 25.32
CA ASN A 566 -14.17 14.41 25.28
C ASN A 566 -14.62 15.09 26.61
N ASN A 567 -15.79 14.73 27.10
CA ASN A 567 -16.31 15.28 28.35
C ASN A 567 -15.41 14.90 29.55
N THR A 568 -14.96 13.65 29.61
CA THR A 568 -14.08 13.17 30.68
C THR A 568 -12.72 13.85 30.61
N THR A 569 -12.18 14.08 29.43
CA THR A 569 -10.92 14.82 29.23
C THR A 569 -11.04 16.27 29.72
N GLU A 570 -12.15 16.95 29.45
CA GLU A 570 -12.39 18.31 29.96
C GLU A 570 -12.54 18.33 31.49
N ILE A 571 -13.19 17.32 32.08
CA ILE A 571 -13.29 17.16 33.53
C ILE A 571 -11.88 16.97 34.13
N ILE A 572 -11.05 16.10 33.55
CA ILE A 572 -9.66 15.88 34.00
C ILE A 572 -8.87 17.19 33.94
N LYS A 573 -8.98 17.93 32.85
CA LYS A 573 -8.33 19.22 32.70
C LYS A 573 -8.73 20.20 33.81
N GLY A 574 -10.04 20.33 34.07
CA GLY A 574 -10.53 21.17 35.16
C GLY A 574 -10.02 20.75 36.54
N ILE A 575 -9.88 19.43 36.76
CA ILE A 575 -9.29 18.91 38.01
C ILE A 575 -7.80 19.24 38.10
N ILE A 576 -7.03 19.07 37.02
CA ILE A 576 -5.61 19.44 37.00
C ILE A 576 -5.43 20.95 37.27
N ASP A 577 -6.27 21.79 36.70
CA ASP A 577 -6.25 23.23 36.96
C ASP A 577 -6.58 23.52 38.43
N GLY A 578 -7.56 22.80 39.01
CA GLY A 578 -7.88 22.88 40.44
C GLY A 578 -6.72 22.44 41.33
N LEU A 579 -6.02 21.36 40.98
CA LEU A 579 -4.82 20.91 41.69
C LEU A 579 -3.66 21.91 41.58
N ASN A 580 -3.46 22.54 40.44
CA ASN A 580 -2.49 23.61 40.27
C ASN A 580 -2.84 24.83 41.12
N LEU A 581 -4.12 25.19 41.17
CA LEU A 581 -4.59 26.27 42.05
C LEU A 581 -4.31 25.91 43.53
N LEU A 582 -4.59 24.68 43.94
CA LEU A 582 -4.33 24.22 45.30
C LEU A 582 -2.84 24.32 45.66
N ILE A 583 -1.94 24.01 44.73
CA ILE A 583 -0.50 24.21 44.93
C ILE A 583 -0.17 25.69 45.21
N THR A 584 -0.76 26.61 44.45
CA THR A 584 -0.54 28.05 44.64
C THR A 584 -1.08 28.55 46.00
N MET A 585 -2.14 27.89 46.49
CA MET A 585 -2.80 28.25 47.75
C MET A 585 -2.17 27.60 48.99
N LEU A 586 -1.12 26.80 48.87
CA LEU A 586 -0.51 26.04 50.00
C LEU A 586 0.04 26.91 51.14
N TYR A 587 0.19 28.22 50.91
CA TYR A 587 0.63 29.21 51.91
C TYR A 587 -0.54 29.94 52.57
N GLU A 588 -1.78 29.70 52.11
CA GLU A 588 -2.94 30.32 52.75
C GLU A 588 -3.25 29.68 54.10
N LYS A 589 -3.62 30.52 55.06
CA LYS A 589 -3.86 30.08 56.44
C LYS A 589 -4.88 28.94 56.55
N ARG A 590 -5.96 29.00 55.76
CA ARG A 590 -7.03 27.97 55.78
C ARG A 590 -6.50 26.59 55.32
N ILE A 591 -5.61 26.55 54.35
CA ILE A 591 -4.99 25.31 53.86
C ILE A 591 -4.01 24.80 54.90
N ILE A 592 -3.20 25.67 55.50
CA ILE A 592 -2.24 25.34 56.56
C ILE A 592 -2.96 24.75 57.77
N ASP A 593 -4.06 25.35 58.18
CA ASP A 593 -4.87 24.86 59.31
C ASP A 593 -5.51 23.49 59.00
N GLY A 594 -6.04 23.29 57.78
CA GLY A 594 -6.55 22.01 57.31
C GLY A 594 -5.53 20.88 57.24
N LEU A 595 -4.28 21.19 56.84
CA LEU A 595 -3.15 20.24 56.85
C LEU A 595 -2.76 19.82 58.25
N LYS A 596 -2.81 20.76 59.21
CA LYS A 596 -2.58 20.45 60.63
C LYS A 596 -3.65 19.53 61.23
N GLU A 597 -4.92 19.78 60.92
CA GLU A 597 -6.02 18.95 61.35
C GLU A 597 -5.95 17.52 60.74
N SER A 598 -5.46 17.38 59.51
CA SER A 598 -5.30 16.10 58.82
C SER A 598 -4.04 15.33 59.23
N SER A 599 -3.17 15.90 60.09
CA SER A 599 -1.88 15.33 60.52
C SER A 599 -0.94 14.99 59.35
N ILE A 600 -1.03 15.75 58.24
CA ILE A 600 -0.22 15.57 57.04
C ILE A 600 0.75 16.73 56.91
N ASP A 601 2.01 16.43 56.66
CA ASP A 601 2.97 17.49 56.37
C ASP A 601 2.80 18.05 54.93
N ARG A 602 3.23 19.28 54.74
CA ARG A 602 3.08 20.00 53.48
C ARG A 602 3.73 19.26 52.30
N LYS A 603 4.92 18.68 52.50
CA LYS A 603 5.68 18.00 51.47
C LYS A 603 4.96 16.70 51.01
N GLN A 604 4.41 15.97 51.95
CA GLN A 604 3.60 14.79 51.66
C GLN A 604 2.33 15.17 50.86
N PHE A 605 1.73 16.30 51.17
CA PHE A 605 0.57 16.82 50.49
C PHE A 605 0.91 17.27 49.06
N GLU A 606 1.99 18.02 48.87
CA GLU A 606 2.50 18.40 47.54
C GLU A 606 2.78 17.16 46.68
N ASN A 607 3.45 16.16 47.26
CA ASN A 607 3.74 14.90 46.58
C ASN A 607 2.42 14.15 46.14
N SER A 608 1.42 14.16 47.02
CA SER A 608 0.12 13.54 46.69
C SER A 608 -0.61 14.27 45.56
N ILE A 609 -0.51 15.58 45.47
CA ILE A 609 -1.05 16.37 44.36
C ILE A 609 -0.30 16.03 43.06
N GLU A 610 1.00 15.99 43.07
CA GLU A 610 1.79 15.66 41.86
C GLU A 610 1.56 14.21 41.42
N GLU A 611 1.44 13.25 42.31
CA GLU A 611 1.10 11.87 41.99
C GLU A 611 -0.25 11.77 41.32
N LEU A 612 -1.29 12.43 41.83
CA LEU A 612 -2.60 12.44 41.22
C LEU A 612 -2.57 13.13 39.84
N LYS A 613 -1.85 14.24 39.71
CA LYS A 613 -1.69 14.92 38.42
C LYS A 613 -1.04 14.03 37.37
N ILE A 614 0.02 13.29 37.74
CA ILE A 614 0.69 12.33 36.86
C ILE A 614 -0.31 11.26 36.40
N ASN A 615 -1.08 10.71 37.32
CA ASN A 615 -2.08 9.67 36.98
C ASN A 615 -3.22 10.21 36.11
N LEU A 616 -3.68 11.42 36.35
CA LEU A 616 -4.68 12.09 35.52
C LEU A 616 -4.14 12.40 34.10
N THR A 617 -2.87 12.81 33.99
CA THR A 617 -2.23 13.02 32.69
C THR A 617 -2.11 11.72 31.92
N LYS A 618 -1.69 10.62 32.56
CA LYS A 618 -1.68 9.28 31.93
C LYS A 618 -3.06 8.86 31.43
N TRP A 619 -4.12 9.21 32.17
CA TRP A 619 -5.48 8.94 31.71
C TRP A 619 -5.91 9.82 30.55
N THR A 620 -5.52 11.07 30.52
CA THR A 620 -5.74 11.94 29.37
C THR A 620 -5.09 11.37 28.13
N ASP A 621 -3.82 10.93 28.25
CA ASP A 621 -3.10 10.28 27.16
C ASP A 621 -3.80 8.98 26.72
N PHE A 622 -4.21 8.14 27.66
CA PHE A 622 -4.97 6.92 27.35
C PHE A 622 -6.30 7.21 26.64
N LEU A 623 -7.08 8.21 27.09
CA LEU A 623 -8.32 8.61 26.45
C LEU A 623 -8.09 9.17 25.04
N HIS A 624 -7.00 9.90 24.87
CA HIS A 624 -6.58 10.39 23.58
C HIS A 624 -6.21 9.23 22.64
N ASP A 625 -5.42 8.29 23.14
CA ASP A 625 -5.06 7.08 22.41
C ASP A 625 -6.29 6.24 22.06
N LEU A 626 -7.23 6.06 22.99
CA LEU A 626 -8.49 5.36 22.76
C LEU A 626 -9.29 6.03 21.64
N LYS A 627 -9.42 7.36 21.68
CA LYS A 627 -10.10 8.11 20.63
C LYS A 627 -9.39 7.98 19.27
N ALA A 628 -8.07 7.86 19.29
CA ALA A 628 -7.22 7.79 18.11
C ALA A 628 -7.04 6.36 17.59
N ALA A 629 -7.28 5.34 18.39
CA ALA A 629 -6.77 3.98 18.19
C ALA A 629 -7.52 3.16 17.14
N SER A 630 -8.73 3.55 16.69
CA SER A 630 -9.47 2.72 15.76
C SER A 630 -10.38 3.50 14.81
N PRO A 631 -10.41 3.13 13.53
CA PRO A 631 -11.39 3.64 12.55
C PRO A 631 -12.85 3.43 12.99
N ILE A 632 -13.13 2.42 13.85
CA ILE A 632 -14.48 2.16 14.41
C ILE A 632 -15.02 3.37 15.19
N LEU A 633 -14.17 4.21 15.74
CA LEU A 633 -14.56 5.42 16.46
C LEU A 633 -14.78 6.63 15.53
N GLU A 634 -14.59 6.47 14.23
CA GLU A 634 -14.74 7.53 13.23
C GLU A 634 -15.99 7.32 12.36
N ASN A 635 -16.52 8.44 11.83
CA ASN A 635 -17.76 8.50 11.03
C ASN A 635 -17.68 7.81 9.65
N HIS A 636 -16.53 7.23 9.30
CA HIS A 636 -16.25 6.68 7.96
C HIS A 636 -16.15 5.16 7.92
N LEU A 637 -16.53 4.48 8.98
CA LEU A 637 -16.40 3.03 9.05
C LEU A 637 -17.19 2.31 7.96
N ASP A 638 -18.31 2.86 7.58
CA ASP A 638 -19.15 2.34 6.50
C ASP A 638 -18.43 2.33 5.15
N ASP A 639 -17.79 3.45 4.82
CA ASP A 639 -16.96 3.56 3.61
C ASP A 639 -15.76 2.62 3.67
N ILE A 640 -15.16 2.47 4.85
CA ILE A 640 -14.06 1.53 5.09
C ILE A 640 -14.50 0.09 4.79
N VAL A 641 -15.62 -0.35 5.33
CA VAL A 641 -16.14 -1.71 5.12
C VAL A 641 -16.49 -1.94 3.64
N ARG A 642 -17.13 -0.97 2.99
CA ARG A 642 -17.47 -1.07 1.56
C ARG A 642 -16.25 -1.13 0.66
N ASN A 643 -15.25 -0.29 0.91
CA ASN A 643 -14.01 -0.26 0.14
C ASN A 643 -13.13 -1.50 0.38
N MET A 644 -13.26 -2.14 1.54
CA MET A 644 -12.61 -3.42 1.83
C MET A 644 -13.36 -4.65 1.30
N LYS A 645 -14.51 -4.47 0.67
CA LYS A 645 -15.32 -5.58 0.16
C LYS A 645 -14.50 -6.61 -0.63
N PRO A 646 -13.62 -6.25 -1.58
CA PRO A 646 -12.82 -7.24 -2.29
C PRO A 646 -11.92 -8.06 -1.37
N LEU A 647 -11.36 -7.44 -0.34
CA LEU A 647 -10.51 -8.12 0.65
C LEU A 647 -11.31 -9.06 1.54
N ILE A 648 -12.47 -8.58 2.04
CA ILE A 648 -13.41 -9.38 2.84
C ILE A 648 -13.86 -10.60 2.04
N VAL A 649 -14.25 -10.37 0.79
CA VAL A 649 -14.72 -11.40 -0.12
C VAL A 649 -13.67 -12.45 -0.39
N ASN A 650 -12.43 -12.04 -0.69
CA ASN A 650 -11.33 -12.97 -0.91
C ASN A 650 -10.99 -13.82 0.33
N GLN A 651 -11.32 -13.33 1.51
CA GLN A 651 -11.04 -14.00 2.78
C GLN A 651 -12.22 -14.81 3.32
N ILE A 652 -13.42 -14.64 2.77
CA ILE A 652 -14.64 -15.34 3.19
C ILE A 652 -14.49 -16.86 3.06
N PHE A 653 -13.71 -17.33 2.09
CA PHE A 653 -13.50 -18.73 1.83
C PHE A 653 -12.28 -19.31 2.56
N GLU A 654 -11.76 -18.61 3.56
CA GLU A 654 -10.72 -19.23 4.36
C GLU A 654 -11.25 -20.42 5.14
N PRO A 655 -10.64 -21.51 5.00
CA PRO A 655 -9.54 -21.90 5.79
C PRO A 655 -8.32 -21.96 4.93
N SER A 656 -7.23 -21.75 5.55
CA SER A 656 -5.82 -21.81 5.18
C SER A 656 -5.44 -22.13 3.72
N HIS A 657 -6.31 -22.78 2.92
CA HIS A 657 -6.07 -23.15 1.53
C HIS A 657 -6.81 -22.31 0.50
N TYR A 658 -8.07 -21.89 0.77
CA TYR A 658 -8.83 -21.06 -0.18
C TYR A 658 -8.29 -19.65 -0.33
N ASP A 659 -7.77 -19.07 0.74
CA ASP A 659 -7.07 -17.78 0.66
C ASP A 659 -5.92 -17.83 -0.32
N ASP A 660 -5.12 -18.87 -0.22
CA ASP A 660 -3.97 -19.06 -1.10
C ASP A 660 -4.43 -19.22 -2.56
N MET A 661 -5.52 -19.93 -2.80
CA MET A 661 -6.13 -20.06 -4.12
C MET A 661 -6.59 -18.70 -4.67
N PHE A 662 -7.30 -17.91 -3.86
CA PHE A 662 -7.76 -16.57 -4.28
C PHE A 662 -6.58 -15.61 -4.51
N ILE A 663 -5.54 -15.68 -3.70
CA ILE A 663 -4.31 -14.93 -3.89
C ILE A 663 -3.67 -15.30 -5.23
N LEU A 664 -3.52 -16.58 -5.51
CA LEU A 664 -2.94 -17.08 -6.76
C LEU A 664 -3.77 -16.66 -7.97
N ASN A 665 -5.08 -16.77 -7.89
CA ASN A 665 -5.98 -16.37 -8.97
C ASN A 665 -5.95 -14.85 -9.21
N THR A 666 -5.91 -14.05 -8.16
CA THR A 666 -5.78 -12.59 -8.25
C THR A 666 -4.44 -12.21 -8.91
N GLN A 667 -3.37 -12.87 -8.56
CA GLN A 667 -2.06 -12.64 -9.15
C GLN A 667 -2.01 -13.09 -10.63
N ALA A 668 -2.63 -14.21 -10.96
CA ALA A 668 -2.76 -14.65 -12.36
C ALA A 668 -3.60 -13.65 -13.17
N HIS A 669 -4.72 -13.19 -12.62
CA HIS A 669 -5.56 -12.18 -13.26
C HIS A 669 -4.80 -10.87 -13.53
N ALA A 670 -4.03 -10.38 -12.55
CA ALA A 670 -3.23 -9.16 -12.70
C ALA A 670 -2.22 -9.28 -13.84
N ARG A 671 -1.58 -10.43 -13.99
CA ARG A 671 -0.64 -10.71 -15.07
C ARG A 671 -1.31 -10.77 -16.44
N LEU A 672 -2.47 -11.43 -16.51
CA LEU A 672 -3.25 -11.49 -17.75
C LEU A 672 -3.73 -10.10 -18.18
N ASP A 673 -4.18 -9.27 -17.25
CA ASP A 673 -4.59 -7.89 -17.52
C ASP A 673 -3.42 -7.05 -18.05
N GLN A 674 -2.27 -7.14 -17.43
CA GLN A 674 -1.05 -6.45 -17.89
C GLN A 674 -0.66 -6.88 -19.30
N MET A 675 -0.60 -8.19 -19.55
CA MET A 675 -0.28 -8.71 -20.88
C MET A 675 -1.30 -8.28 -21.93
N ALA A 676 -2.59 -8.31 -21.62
CA ALA A 676 -3.65 -7.87 -22.54
C ALA A 676 -3.49 -6.38 -22.91
N GLN A 677 -3.15 -5.51 -21.95
CA GLN A 677 -2.86 -4.10 -22.21
C GLN A 677 -1.61 -3.91 -23.08
N GLN A 678 -0.56 -4.67 -22.83
CA GLN A 678 0.66 -4.63 -23.65
C GLN A 678 0.43 -5.11 -25.08
N PHE A 679 -0.33 -6.20 -25.26
CA PHE A 679 -0.70 -6.67 -26.60
C PHE A 679 -1.65 -5.73 -27.34
N GLU A 680 -2.50 -4.98 -26.63
CA GLU A 680 -3.29 -3.91 -27.24
C GLU A 680 -2.37 -2.83 -27.86
N VAL A 681 -1.33 -2.43 -27.13
CA VAL A 681 -0.32 -1.48 -27.64
C VAL A 681 0.43 -2.05 -28.85
N VAL A 682 0.76 -3.34 -28.80
CA VAL A 682 1.41 -4.03 -29.94
C VAL A 682 0.51 -3.97 -31.17
N CYS A 683 -0.75 -4.36 -31.05
CA CYS A 683 -1.73 -4.32 -32.16
C CYS A 683 -1.91 -2.91 -32.72
N ASN A 684 -2.10 -1.92 -31.85
CA ASN A 684 -2.29 -0.54 -32.27
C ASN A 684 -1.08 0.01 -33.05
N GLY A 685 0.14 -0.33 -32.64
CA GLY A 685 1.34 0.04 -33.38
C GLY A 685 1.52 -0.69 -34.71
N LEU A 686 1.15 -1.96 -34.76
CA LEU A 686 1.24 -2.76 -35.99
C LEU A 686 0.18 -2.38 -37.03
N ASN A 687 -1.03 -2.05 -36.61
CA ASN A 687 -2.13 -1.63 -37.51
C ASN A 687 -1.84 -0.37 -38.32
N GLU A 688 -0.93 0.47 -37.85
CA GLU A 688 -0.52 1.70 -38.52
C GLU A 688 0.49 1.46 -39.67
N ASN A 689 0.95 0.22 -39.85
CA ASN A 689 1.97 -0.12 -40.85
C ASN A 689 1.38 -1.05 -41.93
N GLU A 690 1.88 -0.91 -43.15
CA GLU A 690 1.48 -1.72 -44.29
C GLU A 690 2.50 -2.84 -44.53
N GLY A 691 2.03 -3.96 -45.09
CA GLY A 691 2.84 -5.09 -45.48
C GLY A 691 2.31 -6.43 -44.94
N GLN A 692 2.47 -7.50 -45.72
CA GLN A 692 1.93 -8.83 -45.39
C GLN A 692 2.55 -9.40 -44.08
N ALA A 693 3.86 -9.25 -43.89
CA ALA A 693 4.51 -9.73 -42.68
C ALA A 693 4.00 -9.00 -41.41
N ILE A 694 3.76 -7.69 -41.51
CA ILE A 694 3.23 -6.88 -40.42
C ILE A 694 1.79 -7.28 -40.11
N GLN A 695 0.94 -7.46 -41.14
CA GLN A 695 -0.41 -7.94 -40.98
C GLN A 695 -0.45 -9.33 -40.32
N THR A 696 0.48 -10.22 -40.66
CA THR A 696 0.61 -11.53 -40.02
C THR A 696 1.00 -11.41 -38.54
N MET A 697 1.92 -10.52 -38.18
CA MET A 697 2.26 -10.23 -36.77
C MET A 697 1.06 -9.64 -36.03
N ASP A 698 0.33 -8.73 -36.64
CA ASP A 698 -0.85 -8.11 -36.04
C ASP A 698 -1.96 -9.12 -35.79
N GLN A 699 -2.23 -10.00 -36.74
CA GLN A 699 -3.20 -11.09 -36.58
C GLN A 699 -2.82 -12.03 -35.43
N SER A 700 -1.53 -12.38 -35.31
CA SER A 700 -1.01 -13.20 -34.22
C SER A 700 -1.16 -12.51 -32.87
N ALA A 701 -0.76 -11.24 -32.78
CA ALA A 701 -0.89 -10.44 -31.55
C ALA A 701 -2.37 -10.26 -31.15
N SER A 702 -3.24 -9.99 -32.13
CA SER A 702 -4.68 -9.82 -31.88
C SER A 702 -5.33 -11.12 -31.38
N LEU A 703 -4.92 -12.27 -31.89
CA LEU A 703 -5.43 -13.57 -31.43
C LEU A 703 -4.97 -13.85 -29.99
N ILE A 704 -3.70 -13.65 -29.69
CA ILE A 704 -3.16 -13.80 -28.34
C ILE A 704 -3.87 -12.85 -27.37
N ARG A 705 -4.03 -11.57 -27.75
CA ARG A 705 -4.77 -10.59 -26.94
C ARG A 705 -6.19 -11.02 -26.65
N SER A 706 -6.93 -11.46 -27.67
CA SER A 706 -8.28 -11.96 -27.51
C SER A 706 -8.36 -13.14 -26.54
N ASN A 707 -7.44 -14.09 -26.66
CA ASN A 707 -7.35 -15.24 -25.77
C ASN A 707 -7.00 -14.83 -24.33
N LEU A 708 -6.08 -13.88 -24.14
CA LEU A 708 -5.74 -13.33 -22.82
C LEU A 708 -6.95 -12.69 -22.13
N ILE A 709 -7.73 -11.89 -22.86
CA ILE A 709 -8.94 -11.25 -22.34
C ILE A 709 -9.96 -12.32 -21.92
N GLN A 710 -10.21 -13.32 -22.77
CA GLN A 710 -11.18 -14.38 -22.47
C GLN A 710 -10.77 -15.22 -21.25
N VAL A 711 -9.48 -15.50 -21.07
CA VAL A 711 -9.02 -16.22 -19.89
C VAL A 711 -9.10 -15.34 -18.64
N LYS A 712 -8.77 -14.06 -18.75
CA LYS A 712 -8.96 -13.09 -17.67
C LYS A 712 -10.41 -13.05 -17.19
N GLU A 713 -11.36 -12.95 -18.10
CA GLU A 713 -12.81 -12.99 -17.80
C GLU A 713 -13.23 -14.30 -17.15
N GLN A 714 -12.64 -15.42 -17.52
CA GLN A 714 -12.91 -16.71 -16.88
C GLN A 714 -12.36 -16.75 -15.43
N LEU A 715 -11.20 -16.15 -15.17
CA LEU A 715 -10.69 -16.02 -13.80
C LEU A 715 -11.57 -15.12 -12.93
N GLU A 716 -12.23 -14.12 -13.51
CA GLU A 716 -13.16 -13.26 -12.80
C GLU A 716 -14.36 -14.01 -12.23
N LYS A 717 -14.72 -15.16 -12.80
CA LYS A 717 -15.75 -16.05 -12.24
C LYS A 717 -15.35 -16.68 -10.91
N LEU A 718 -14.04 -16.79 -10.64
CA LEU A 718 -13.49 -17.26 -9.38
C LEU A 718 -13.28 -16.11 -8.39
N ALA A 719 -13.14 -14.91 -8.91
CA ALA A 719 -13.01 -13.73 -8.10
C ALA A 719 -14.40 -13.32 -7.59
N VAL A 720 -14.60 -13.41 -6.33
CA VAL A 720 -15.83 -12.99 -5.65
C VAL A 720 -15.68 -11.51 -5.29
N TYR A 721 -15.44 -10.64 -6.28
CA TYR A 721 -15.28 -9.19 -6.08
C TYR A 721 -16.61 -8.46 -6.15
#